data_cd565726258be6d9f51cb86b32f6041d
#
_entry.id   cd565726258be6d9f51cb86b32f6041d
#
_cell.length_a   1.000
_cell.length_b   1.000
_cell.length_c   1.000
_cell.angle_alpha   90.00
_cell.angle_beta   90.00
_cell.angle_gamma   90.00
#
_symmetry.space_group_name_H-M   'P 1'
#
loop_
_entity.id
_entity.type
_entity.pdbx_description
1 polymer ?
#
loop_
_entity_poly.entity_id
_entity_poly.type
_entity_poly.pdbx_seq_one_letter_code
_entity_poly.pdbx_strand_id
1 'polypeptide(L)'
;MHKKTRISQALMLAFGSAVAVGVVTTPARAQVTITGTSIKRVEAEGSLPVQTLTRADIDRTGVQTTEQLLQTVSAMSSSGQTNTAMGAGLSTYGGSGVSLRGLGEERTLVLLNGRRLAAFAGGGGASVNVNNIPLAAVEKVEILKDGASAIYGSDAVAGVVNFILSKDFQGYQAGLTYGSPTQGGGGQEYQANIVAGWGDITKDSWNLTVSGQWSRSNDLFGRDRSYAASNDRYPLGLPLNTGQGNIQGAWTLGSGRTNVPGAPYQAGFSNYGSPLAAAGQCGATQGASQGSDLFNAYPWCTYDQAPDVGLLSKSEVASGTLNFVYRLNNSAELFADGLFSRSTVTTTYQPSPMRTSFMETGAEAFTAKGVDPVLLLRSTNPAYAQAASYLQSQGLGALVGQDLGITSRVWDFGPRVDENVTTQTRLLGGVRGDWMEQSYNVAASYSESRLSANVLDGYFSMSGYAAATQAPGSDWNPWSNTQSQAFMDAIAPARFVGTTLNNKTSLTTIDGTLSGDVFKLPAGMMQYAGGYQFRRETYQQTPNAALSTGDIAGLGGAEKPIDANRTINAFFGELSIPVVKNLDGGLALRWDDYSDFGSTTNWKANFRWAPSQQWLVRGSYGTGFRAPTLTDLYDPQVLQSSSQFTDPVTGQQNVQVNEYTGGNPNLKPETSKQWSAGLLFQPVPQLAFGVDYFSIEVDNVISKPSTQEIVTQNALGNPLYAGLVVRNAQTNDIELVRSTLANTGTMVVQGTDFNVNYREKLGPGVLGVGLNSTYYFKFDQSTPGGGSRKVGTVTNPDGSPVISSTANLDGYGVVLRYKQYLSGTWTQGDWSTTLANRYATGYYAGWDFENNPTRMPSLSLWDLQVAYSGIKNAVITLGARNIFDKQPAFYVYSSNQFQVGYDPSQYDPRGRFIYLTGTLQF
;
A
#
# COMPACT_ATOMS: atom_id res chain seq x y z
N MET A 1 -3.97 -42.78 35.22
CA MET A 1 -2.84 -42.34 34.37
C MET A 1 -3.43 -41.81 33.05
N HIS A 2 -3.76 -40.50 32.95
CA HIS A 2 -4.27 -39.89 31.72
C HIS A 2 -3.07 -39.53 30.86
N LYS A 3 -2.97 -40.12 29.68
CA LYS A 3 -2.05 -39.66 28.63
C LYS A 3 -2.51 -38.25 28.19
N LYS A 4 -1.67 -37.26 28.52
CA LYS A 4 -1.83 -35.89 28.02
C LYS A 4 -1.82 -35.92 26.49
N THR A 5 -2.84 -35.33 25.85
CA THR A 5 -2.96 -35.25 24.40
C THR A 5 -1.85 -34.40 23.80
N ARG A 6 -1.41 -34.73 22.60
CA ARG A 6 -0.34 -34.00 21.85
C ARG A 6 -0.60 -32.51 21.65
N ILE A 7 -1.86 -32.08 21.70
CA ILE A 7 -2.24 -30.64 21.64
C ILE A 7 -1.82 -29.91 22.91
N SER A 8 -2.03 -30.50 24.10
CA SER A 8 -1.54 -29.91 25.36
C SER A 8 -0.01 -29.90 25.40
N GLN A 9 0.65 -30.84 24.69
CA GLN A 9 2.11 -30.89 24.54
C GLN A 9 2.61 -29.88 23.49
N ALA A 10 1.87 -29.63 22.41
CA ALA A 10 2.20 -28.59 21.41
C ALA A 10 2.02 -27.18 22.01
N LEU A 11 0.95 -26.95 22.80
CA LEU A 11 0.81 -25.74 23.58
C LEU A 11 1.88 -25.59 24.67
N MET A 12 2.30 -26.70 25.30
CA MET A 12 3.41 -26.69 26.27
C MET A 12 4.79 -26.58 25.59
N LEU A 13 4.99 -27.10 24.36
CA LEU A 13 6.24 -26.95 23.59
C LEU A 13 6.39 -25.56 22.99
N ALA A 14 5.30 -24.95 22.51
CA ALA A 14 5.30 -23.53 22.13
C ALA A 14 5.56 -22.58 23.31
N PHE A 15 5.35 -23.09 24.54
CA PHE A 15 5.56 -22.36 25.80
C PHE A 15 6.78 -22.85 26.61
N GLY A 16 7.48 -23.88 26.14
CA GLY A 16 8.42 -24.65 26.94
C GLY A 16 9.91 -24.45 26.68
N SER A 17 10.30 -23.53 25.82
CA SER A 17 11.73 -23.29 25.54
C SER A 17 12.34 -22.19 26.39
N ALA A 18 12.31 -22.35 27.72
CA ALA A 18 13.30 -21.75 28.59
C ALA A 18 13.34 -22.49 29.95
N VAL A 19 14.53 -23.01 30.25
CA VAL A 19 15.02 -23.50 31.54
C VAL A 19 14.65 -24.93 31.93
N ALA A 20 15.53 -25.86 31.51
CA ALA A 20 15.94 -27.02 32.32
C ALA A 20 17.41 -26.86 32.62
N VAL A 21 17.73 -26.46 33.83
CA VAL A 21 19.07 -26.64 34.42
C VAL A 21 19.19 -28.08 34.94
N GLY A 22 20.13 -28.84 34.44
CA GLY A 22 20.59 -30.04 35.13
C GLY A 22 20.87 -31.24 34.22
N VAL A 23 22.16 -31.49 34.07
CA VAL A 23 22.90 -32.70 33.65
C VAL A 23 23.43 -32.64 32.21
N VAL A 24 24.73 -32.52 32.18
CA VAL A 24 25.63 -32.47 31.04
C VAL A 24 25.61 -33.80 30.27
N THR A 25 24.90 -33.78 29.18
CA THR A 25 25.28 -34.39 27.92
C THR A 25 25.11 -33.31 26.89
N THR A 26 26.15 -32.88 26.22
CA THR A 26 26.11 -31.83 25.19
C THR A 26 25.26 -32.30 24.01
N PRO A 27 23.98 -31.91 23.89
CA PRO A 27 23.28 -32.01 22.61
C PRO A 27 23.96 -31.03 21.69
N ALA A 28 24.19 -31.39 20.45
CA ALA A 28 24.57 -30.46 19.40
C ALA A 28 23.53 -29.31 19.41
N ARG A 29 23.93 -28.11 19.84
CA ARG A 29 23.06 -26.96 19.91
C ARG A 29 22.62 -26.64 18.47
N ALA A 30 21.35 -26.74 18.20
CA ALA A 30 20.81 -26.43 16.87
C ALA A 30 21.21 -24.99 16.50
N GLN A 31 22.04 -24.84 15.49
CA GLN A 31 22.42 -23.53 14.96
C GLN A 31 21.27 -22.97 14.14
N VAL A 32 20.85 -21.76 14.44
CA VAL A 32 19.75 -21.07 13.76
C VAL A 32 20.29 -19.86 12.98
N THR A 33 19.86 -19.69 11.73
CA THR A 33 20.08 -18.45 10.99
C THR A 33 18.93 -17.49 11.30
N ILE A 34 19.26 -16.29 11.77
CA ILE A 34 18.30 -15.23 12.10
C ILE A 34 18.37 -14.20 10.98
N THR A 35 17.22 -13.58 10.62
CA THR A 35 17.18 -12.51 9.63
C THR A 35 18.17 -11.38 10.00
N GLY A 36 19.00 -10.96 9.03
CA GLY A 36 20.03 -9.93 9.21
C GLY A 36 21.45 -10.48 9.33
N THR A 37 21.68 -11.79 9.18
CA THR A 37 23.02 -12.38 9.06
C THR A 37 22.96 -13.70 8.31
N SER A 38 24.03 -14.03 7.58
CA SER A 38 24.23 -15.36 6.96
C SER A 38 25.06 -16.30 7.83
N ILE A 39 25.57 -15.82 8.96
CA ILE A 39 26.32 -16.61 9.92
C ILE A 39 25.36 -17.36 10.85
N LYS A 40 25.51 -18.68 10.96
CA LYS A 40 24.72 -19.53 11.88
C LYS A 40 25.09 -19.21 13.33
N ARG A 41 24.10 -18.99 14.20
CA ARG A 41 24.28 -18.65 15.61
C ARG A 41 23.53 -19.60 16.52
N VAL A 42 24.03 -19.75 17.75
CA VAL A 42 23.39 -20.54 18.80
C VAL A 42 22.46 -19.69 19.67
N GLU A 43 22.67 -18.37 19.74
CA GLU A 43 21.90 -17.44 20.54
C GLU A 43 20.79 -16.78 19.73
N ALA A 44 19.58 -16.76 20.26
CA ALA A 44 18.40 -16.20 19.61
C ALA A 44 18.47 -14.67 19.47
N GLU A 45 19.20 -13.97 20.36
CA GLU A 45 19.35 -12.51 20.32
C GLU A 45 20.68 -12.09 19.71
N GLY A 46 20.60 -11.56 18.49
CA GLY A 46 21.74 -11.05 17.73
C GLY A 46 22.16 -9.63 18.08
N SER A 47 23.14 -9.12 17.33
CA SER A 47 23.59 -7.72 17.37
C SER A 47 22.60 -6.72 16.75
N LEU A 48 21.56 -7.19 16.05
CA LEU A 48 20.56 -6.37 15.37
C LEU A 48 19.18 -6.55 16.00
N PRO A 49 18.31 -5.51 15.99
CA PRO A 49 16.96 -5.56 16.56
C PRO A 49 16.01 -6.36 15.64
N VAL A 50 15.76 -7.62 15.95
CA VAL A 50 14.78 -8.47 15.26
C VAL A 50 13.58 -8.70 16.15
N GLN A 51 12.38 -8.35 15.66
CA GLN A 51 11.12 -8.72 16.28
C GLN A 51 10.62 -10.00 15.62
N THR A 52 10.35 -11.05 16.41
CA THR A 52 9.78 -12.30 15.92
C THR A 52 8.32 -12.42 16.36
N LEU A 53 7.42 -12.63 15.41
CA LEU A 53 6.04 -13.03 15.65
C LEU A 53 5.93 -14.54 15.41
N THR A 54 5.76 -15.29 16.46
CA THR A 54 5.59 -16.76 16.39
C THR A 54 4.19 -17.13 15.90
N ARG A 55 3.99 -18.40 15.51
CA ARG A 55 2.64 -18.90 15.16
C ARG A 55 1.62 -18.61 16.27
N ALA A 56 1.98 -18.82 17.52
CA ALA A 56 1.10 -18.54 18.68
C ALA A 56 0.78 -17.03 18.81
N ASP A 57 1.74 -16.15 18.52
CA ASP A 57 1.48 -14.70 18.52
C ASP A 57 0.54 -14.31 17.40
N ILE A 58 0.73 -14.87 16.20
CA ILE A 58 -0.14 -14.66 15.05
C ILE A 58 -1.58 -15.08 15.39
N ASP A 59 -1.77 -16.29 15.94
CA ASP A 59 -3.10 -16.83 16.28
C ASP A 59 -3.83 -15.98 17.33
N ARG A 60 -3.09 -15.39 18.29
CA ARG A 60 -3.66 -14.49 19.31
C ARG A 60 -4.13 -13.15 18.79
N THR A 61 -3.67 -12.70 17.62
CA THR A 61 -4.14 -11.43 17.05
C THR A 61 -5.56 -11.53 16.48
N GLY A 62 -5.99 -12.74 16.11
CA GLY A 62 -7.30 -12.97 15.46
C GLY A 62 -7.43 -12.36 14.07
N VAL A 63 -6.32 -11.97 13.44
CA VAL A 63 -6.29 -11.42 12.08
C VAL A 63 -6.37 -12.54 11.04
N GLN A 64 -6.90 -12.21 9.87
CA GLN A 64 -7.16 -13.18 8.82
C GLN A 64 -6.19 -13.05 7.63
N THR A 65 -5.56 -11.89 7.45
CA THR A 65 -4.64 -11.63 6.35
C THR A 65 -3.25 -11.25 6.84
N THR A 66 -2.24 -11.45 5.98
CA THR A 66 -0.85 -11.07 6.26
C THR A 66 -0.71 -9.55 6.45
N GLU A 67 -1.43 -8.76 5.67
CA GLU A 67 -1.51 -7.31 5.83
C GLU A 67 -2.04 -6.91 7.21
N GLN A 68 -3.16 -7.48 7.65
CA GLN A 68 -3.72 -7.21 8.98
C GLN A 68 -2.74 -7.57 10.10
N LEU A 69 -1.98 -8.67 9.95
CA LEU A 69 -0.93 -9.03 10.90
C LEU A 69 0.13 -7.93 11.02
N LEU A 70 0.63 -7.45 9.88
CA LEU A 70 1.69 -6.44 9.88
C LEU A 70 1.21 -5.09 10.43
N GLN A 71 -0.08 -4.78 10.34
CA GLN A 71 -0.67 -3.58 10.97
C GLN A 71 -0.62 -3.63 12.50
N THR A 72 -0.48 -4.81 13.13
CA THR A 72 -0.28 -4.94 14.59
C THR A 72 1.14 -4.56 15.02
N VAL A 73 2.08 -4.47 14.08
CA VAL A 73 3.47 -4.08 14.35
C VAL A 73 3.58 -2.56 14.46
N SER A 74 4.04 -2.06 15.59
CA SER A 74 4.07 -0.62 15.87
C SER A 74 4.94 0.19 14.91
N ALA A 75 6.04 -0.40 14.42
CA ALA A 75 6.96 0.24 13.47
C ALA A 75 6.45 0.25 12.02
N MET A 76 5.33 -0.46 11.72
CA MET A 76 4.73 -0.44 10.39
C MET A 76 3.84 0.79 10.22
N SER A 77 4.00 1.49 9.13
CA SER A 77 3.05 2.49 8.62
C SER A 77 2.22 1.84 7.52
N SER A 78 0.96 2.22 7.42
CA SER A 78 0.02 1.67 6.45
C SER A 78 -0.56 2.81 5.61
N SER A 79 -0.73 2.56 4.33
CA SER A 79 -1.56 3.39 3.45
C SER A 79 -3.06 3.05 3.55
N GLY A 80 -3.43 2.19 4.50
CA GLY A 80 -4.75 1.60 4.67
C GLY A 80 -4.74 0.11 4.35
N GLN A 81 -5.86 -0.56 4.57
CA GLN A 81 -6.05 -1.90 4.05
C GLN A 81 -6.26 -1.81 2.54
N THR A 82 -5.68 -2.76 1.79
CA THR A 82 -5.82 -2.82 0.32
C THR A 82 -7.25 -2.61 -0.14
N ASN A 83 -8.20 -3.29 0.49
CA ASN A 83 -9.61 -3.20 0.12
C ASN A 83 -10.22 -1.82 0.44
N THR A 84 -9.81 -1.17 1.54
CA THR A 84 -10.26 0.19 1.88
C THR A 84 -9.58 1.25 1.01
N ALA A 85 -8.32 1.08 0.69
CA ALA A 85 -7.58 1.98 -0.18
C ALA A 85 -8.20 2.02 -1.58
N MET A 86 -8.55 0.87 -2.15
CA MET A 86 -9.23 0.80 -3.45
C MET A 86 -10.61 1.46 -3.43
N GLY A 87 -11.41 1.21 -2.38
CA GLY A 87 -12.72 1.86 -2.20
C GLY A 87 -12.62 3.39 -2.07
N ALA A 88 -11.54 3.90 -1.48
CA ALA A 88 -11.25 5.33 -1.41
C ALA A 88 -10.68 5.92 -2.72
N GLY A 89 -10.53 5.12 -3.77
CA GLY A 89 -10.04 5.55 -5.08
C GLY A 89 -8.52 5.52 -5.26
N LEU A 90 -7.81 4.91 -4.32
CA LEU A 90 -6.38 4.66 -4.48
C LEU A 90 -6.19 3.46 -5.41
N SER A 91 -5.54 3.65 -6.54
CA SER A 91 -5.28 2.59 -7.52
C SER A 91 -4.13 1.69 -7.05
N THR A 92 -4.43 0.74 -6.16
CA THR A 92 -3.46 -0.26 -5.71
C THR A 92 -3.52 -1.56 -6.51
N TYR A 93 -4.48 -1.69 -7.44
CA TYR A 93 -4.75 -2.91 -8.20
C TYR A 93 -4.88 -4.18 -7.33
N GLY A 94 -5.29 -4.03 -6.07
CA GLY A 94 -5.38 -5.13 -5.11
C GLY A 94 -4.05 -5.54 -4.47
N GLY A 95 -3.00 -4.75 -4.62
CA GLY A 95 -1.72 -4.94 -3.95
C GLY A 95 -1.75 -4.46 -2.50
N SER A 96 -0.95 -5.10 -1.66
CA SER A 96 -0.72 -4.74 -0.25
C SER A 96 0.77 -4.76 0.03
N GLY A 97 1.35 -3.59 0.14
CA GLY A 97 2.76 -3.43 0.45
C GLY A 97 3.03 -3.26 1.94
N VAL A 98 4.30 -3.17 2.29
CA VAL A 98 4.79 -3.02 3.67
C VAL A 98 5.72 -1.83 3.76
N SER A 99 5.37 -0.83 4.57
CA SER A 99 6.20 0.34 4.83
C SER A 99 6.70 0.33 6.27
N LEU A 100 7.94 -0.11 6.49
CA LEU A 100 8.57 -0.04 7.80
C LEU A 100 9.01 1.39 8.08
N ARG A 101 8.63 1.91 9.25
CA ARG A 101 8.98 3.27 9.71
C ARG A 101 8.48 4.41 8.81
N GLY A 102 7.52 4.15 7.94
CA GLY A 102 6.96 5.16 7.04
C GLY A 102 7.89 5.59 5.89
N LEU A 103 8.95 4.83 5.65
CA LEU A 103 9.93 5.15 4.60
C LEU A 103 9.47 4.78 3.19
N GLY A 104 8.33 4.09 3.05
CA GLY A 104 7.80 3.60 1.79
C GLY A 104 7.96 2.09 1.64
N GLU A 105 7.11 1.52 0.80
CA GLU A 105 7.10 0.07 0.55
C GLU A 105 8.34 -0.37 -0.23
N GLU A 106 8.83 0.47 -1.11
CA GLU A 106 10.02 0.25 -1.96
C GLU A 106 11.34 0.28 -1.17
N ARG A 107 11.32 0.71 0.09
CA ARG A 107 12.48 0.73 1.00
C ARG A 107 12.39 -0.33 2.09
N THR A 108 11.38 -1.21 2.02
CA THR A 108 11.16 -2.32 2.96
C THR A 108 11.27 -3.65 2.23
N LEU A 109 12.32 -4.42 2.49
CA LEU A 109 12.53 -5.69 1.81
C LEU A 109 11.64 -6.78 2.40
N VAL A 110 10.85 -7.44 1.54
CA VAL A 110 10.05 -8.62 1.90
C VAL A 110 10.71 -9.89 1.38
N LEU A 111 10.84 -10.87 2.27
CA LEU A 111 11.44 -12.18 1.97
C LEU A 111 10.48 -13.32 2.32
N LEU A 112 10.58 -14.42 1.59
CA LEU A 112 9.97 -15.70 1.90
C LEU A 112 11.06 -16.75 2.07
N ASN A 113 11.15 -17.35 3.26
CA ASN A 113 12.25 -18.28 3.61
C ASN A 113 13.65 -17.69 3.34
N GLY A 114 13.84 -16.38 3.63
CA GLY A 114 15.10 -15.68 3.47
C GLY A 114 15.46 -15.24 2.04
N ARG A 115 14.58 -15.43 1.06
CA ARG A 115 14.82 -15.08 -0.35
C ARG A 115 13.71 -14.19 -0.93
N ARG A 116 14.07 -13.38 -1.92
CA ARG A 116 13.16 -12.43 -2.59
C ARG A 116 12.04 -13.13 -3.35
N LEU A 117 10.94 -12.42 -3.50
CA LEU A 117 9.83 -12.68 -4.41
C LEU A 117 9.87 -11.67 -5.55
N ALA A 118 9.25 -12.00 -6.70
CA ALA A 118 8.99 -11.02 -7.73
C ALA A 118 8.10 -9.90 -7.16
N ALA A 119 8.41 -8.66 -7.51
CA ALA A 119 7.61 -7.52 -7.13
C ALA A 119 6.19 -7.61 -7.72
N PHE A 120 5.23 -6.99 -7.08
CA PHE A 120 3.84 -6.97 -7.50
C PHE A 120 3.68 -6.23 -8.84
N ALA A 121 3.02 -6.87 -9.80
CA ALA A 121 2.90 -6.34 -11.16
C ALA A 121 2.04 -5.07 -11.25
N GLY A 122 1.12 -4.84 -10.31
CA GLY A 122 0.25 -3.65 -10.26
C GLY A 122 0.90 -2.43 -9.58
N GLY A 123 1.97 -2.62 -8.82
CA GLY A 123 2.65 -1.56 -8.06
C GLY A 123 3.88 -0.99 -8.75
N GLY A 124 3.96 -1.01 -10.08
CA GLY A 124 5.15 -0.51 -10.80
C GLY A 124 6.43 -1.29 -10.53
N GLY A 125 6.35 -2.51 -9.98
CA GLY A 125 7.51 -3.32 -9.64
C GLY A 125 8.27 -2.85 -8.39
N ALA A 126 7.65 -2.04 -7.53
CA ALA A 126 8.32 -1.45 -6.37
C ALA A 126 8.24 -2.30 -5.09
N SER A 127 7.16 -3.02 -4.87
CA SER A 127 6.91 -3.75 -3.62
C SER A 127 6.36 -5.16 -3.86
N VAL A 128 6.34 -5.99 -2.82
CA VAL A 128 5.74 -7.32 -2.84
C VAL A 128 4.35 -7.27 -2.24
N ASN A 129 3.36 -7.88 -2.89
CA ASN A 129 2.03 -8.06 -2.31
C ASN A 129 2.07 -9.13 -1.21
N VAL A 130 2.04 -8.70 0.06
CA VAL A 130 2.15 -9.59 1.22
C VAL A 130 0.93 -10.48 1.40
N ASN A 131 -0.25 -10.09 0.89
CA ASN A 131 -1.46 -10.92 0.96
C ASN A 131 -1.38 -12.16 0.04
N ASN A 132 -0.39 -12.23 -0.86
CA ASN A 132 -0.10 -13.44 -1.63
C ASN A 132 0.55 -14.54 -0.78
N ILE A 133 1.03 -14.23 0.43
CA ILE A 133 1.63 -15.19 1.35
C ILE A 133 0.54 -15.70 2.30
N PRO A 134 0.11 -16.99 2.20
CA PRO A 134 -0.95 -17.52 3.04
C PRO A 134 -0.55 -17.54 4.51
N LEU A 135 -1.29 -16.81 5.34
CA LEU A 135 -0.98 -16.69 6.77
C LEU A 135 -1.00 -18.04 7.49
N ALA A 136 -1.84 -18.99 7.04
CA ALA A 136 -1.92 -20.33 7.61
C ALA A 136 -0.62 -21.16 7.41
N ALA A 137 0.17 -20.85 6.37
CA ALA A 137 1.43 -21.51 6.09
C ALA A 137 2.62 -20.93 6.88
N VAL A 138 2.45 -19.75 7.48
CA VAL A 138 3.53 -19.05 8.16
C VAL A 138 3.74 -19.60 9.57
N GLU A 139 4.95 -20.08 9.85
CA GLU A 139 5.39 -20.51 11.18
C GLU A 139 5.76 -19.31 12.05
N LYS A 140 6.50 -18.37 11.48
CA LYS A 140 6.90 -17.11 12.13
C LYS A 140 7.20 -16.01 11.13
N VAL A 141 7.10 -14.77 11.57
CA VAL A 141 7.56 -13.59 10.83
C VAL A 141 8.70 -12.95 11.61
N GLU A 142 9.85 -12.78 10.97
CA GLU A 142 10.99 -12.07 11.52
C GLU A 142 11.07 -10.68 10.89
N ILE A 143 11.03 -9.63 11.72
CA ILE A 143 11.05 -8.24 11.31
C ILE A 143 12.35 -7.61 11.82
N LEU A 144 13.32 -7.47 10.94
CA LEU A 144 14.56 -6.76 11.22
C LEU A 144 14.32 -5.26 11.10
N LYS A 145 14.37 -4.56 12.23
CA LYS A 145 14.14 -3.12 12.33
C LYS A 145 15.43 -2.30 12.20
N ASP A 146 16.29 -2.69 11.29
CA ASP A 146 17.56 -2.03 11.01
C ASP A 146 17.94 -2.26 9.55
N GLY A 147 18.63 -1.32 8.92
CA GLY A 147 19.01 -1.48 7.54
C GLY A 147 19.94 -2.66 7.31
N ALA A 148 19.73 -3.32 6.20
CA ALA A 148 20.41 -4.58 5.89
C ALA A 148 20.90 -4.65 4.43
N SER A 149 21.13 -3.50 3.78
CA SER A 149 21.62 -3.48 2.39
C SER A 149 23.01 -4.11 2.23
N ALA A 150 23.84 -4.09 3.28
CA ALA A 150 25.14 -4.78 3.28
C ALA A 150 25.02 -6.32 3.25
N ILE A 151 23.82 -6.87 3.44
CA ILE A 151 23.54 -8.30 3.41
C ILE A 151 22.64 -8.66 2.23
N TYR A 152 21.51 -7.95 2.08
CA TYR A 152 20.45 -8.28 1.12
C TYR A 152 20.44 -7.41 -0.14
N GLY A 153 21.24 -6.33 -0.20
CA GLY A 153 21.27 -5.38 -1.32
C GLY A 153 20.16 -4.34 -1.27
N SER A 154 19.67 -3.91 -2.42
CA SER A 154 18.63 -2.90 -2.58
C SER A 154 17.38 -3.18 -1.74
N ASP A 155 16.62 -2.14 -1.41
CA ASP A 155 15.30 -2.14 -0.76
C ASP A 155 15.32 -2.44 0.75
N ALA A 156 16.44 -2.94 1.31
CA ALA A 156 16.60 -3.19 2.73
C ALA A 156 17.06 -1.94 3.51
N VAL A 157 16.53 -0.76 3.16
CA VAL A 157 16.87 0.52 3.78
C VAL A 157 16.14 0.68 5.12
N ALA A 158 14.82 0.53 5.14
CA ALA A 158 14.03 0.63 6.37
C ALA A 158 14.18 -0.61 7.28
N GLY A 159 14.43 -1.75 6.66
CA GLY A 159 14.55 -3.05 7.29
C GLY A 159 14.07 -4.18 6.41
N VAL A 160 13.86 -5.35 7.03
CA VAL A 160 13.48 -6.58 6.33
C VAL A 160 12.31 -7.27 7.05
N VAL A 161 11.32 -7.72 6.30
CA VAL A 161 10.24 -8.58 6.77
C VAL A 161 10.39 -9.96 6.12
N ASN A 162 10.72 -10.97 6.91
CA ASN A 162 10.97 -12.31 6.43
C ASN A 162 9.89 -13.27 6.95
N PHE A 163 9.09 -13.79 6.03
CA PHE A 163 8.10 -14.82 6.31
C PHE A 163 8.75 -16.19 6.24
N ILE A 164 8.67 -16.93 7.32
CA ILE A 164 9.22 -18.29 7.42
C ILE A 164 8.04 -19.25 7.44
N LEU A 165 7.99 -20.11 6.42
CA LEU A 165 6.95 -21.12 6.27
C LEU A 165 7.21 -22.30 7.17
N SER A 166 6.14 -22.97 7.60
CA SER A 166 6.20 -24.22 8.36
C SER A 166 6.99 -25.27 7.61
N LYS A 167 7.90 -25.93 8.32
CA LYS A 167 8.73 -27.04 7.88
C LYS A 167 8.52 -28.20 8.84
N ASP A 168 8.78 -29.41 8.37
CA ASP A 168 8.73 -30.62 9.18
C ASP A 168 7.36 -30.87 9.85
N PHE A 169 6.28 -30.29 9.29
CA PHE A 169 4.93 -30.54 9.76
C PHE A 169 4.56 -32.01 9.51
N GLN A 170 3.89 -32.63 10.48
CA GLN A 170 3.40 -34.00 10.38
C GLN A 170 1.92 -34.06 10.76
N GLY A 171 1.12 -34.76 9.94
CA GLY A 171 -0.31 -34.88 10.12
C GLY A 171 -1.09 -33.83 9.33
N TYR A 172 -2.29 -33.53 9.79
CA TYR A 172 -3.22 -32.65 9.08
C TYR A 172 -3.79 -31.61 10.04
N GLN A 173 -3.88 -30.37 9.57
CA GLN A 173 -4.59 -29.29 10.25
C GLN A 173 -5.54 -28.64 9.28
N ALA A 174 -6.79 -28.45 9.66
CA ALA A 174 -7.79 -27.73 8.87
C ALA A 174 -8.47 -26.67 9.73
N GLY A 175 -8.72 -25.50 9.16
CA GLY A 175 -9.36 -24.39 9.86
C GLY A 175 -10.46 -23.76 9.01
N LEU A 176 -11.53 -23.34 9.69
CA LEU A 176 -12.61 -22.53 9.11
C LEU A 176 -12.83 -21.31 10.00
N THR A 177 -12.93 -20.14 9.37
CA THR A 177 -13.26 -18.87 10.06
C THR A 177 -14.41 -18.19 9.34
N TYR A 178 -15.35 -17.70 10.13
CA TYR A 178 -16.38 -16.76 9.72
C TYR A 178 -16.37 -15.55 10.63
N GLY A 179 -16.44 -14.37 10.04
CA GLY A 179 -16.55 -13.12 10.77
C GLY A 179 -17.50 -12.13 10.11
N SER A 180 -18.12 -11.29 10.95
CA SER A 180 -19.07 -10.29 10.49
C SER A 180 -19.01 -9.03 11.34
N PRO A 181 -19.16 -7.83 10.73
CA PRO A 181 -19.46 -6.62 11.46
C PRO A 181 -20.75 -6.77 12.26
N THR A 182 -20.84 -6.11 13.40
CA THR A 182 -22.10 -6.06 14.18
C THR A 182 -23.12 -5.09 13.57
N GLN A 183 -22.68 -4.16 12.74
CA GLN A 183 -23.51 -3.33 11.89
C GLN A 183 -23.70 -4.05 10.54
N GLY A 184 -24.91 -4.06 10.01
CA GLY A 184 -25.23 -4.70 8.73
C GLY A 184 -24.57 -4.07 7.51
N GLY A 185 -24.96 -4.50 6.31
CA GLY A 185 -24.60 -3.87 5.04
C GLY A 185 -23.42 -4.49 4.28
N GLY A 186 -22.69 -5.45 4.83
CA GLY A 186 -21.54 -6.07 4.15
C GLY A 186 -20.31 -6.23 5.05
N GLY A 187 -19.14 -6.47 4.43
CA GLY A 187 -17.86 -6.59 5.13
C GLY A 187 -17.61 -7.91 5.86
N GLN A 188 -18.43 -8.96 5.61
CA GLN A 188 -18.21 -10.30 6.17
C GLN A 188 -16.94 -10.91 5.62
N GLU A 189 -16.24 -11.69 6.45
CA GLU A 189 -15.03 -12.43 6.09
C GLU A 189 -15.25 -13.94 6.24
N TYR A 190 -14.80 -14.69 5.25
CA TYR A 190 -14.80 -16.16 5.23
C TYR A 190 -13.37 -16.64 4.98
N GLN A 191 -12.93 -17.65 5.69
CA GLN A 191 -11.63 -18.27 5.44
C GLN A 191 -11.71 -19.78 5.64
N ALA A 192 -11.05 -20.51 4.76
CA ALA A 192 -10.76 -21.93 4.90
C ALA A 192 -9.27 -22.15 4.68
N ASN A 193 -8.66 -22.98 5.51
CA ASN A 193 -7.25 -23.33 5.36
C ASN A 193 -7.00 -24.80 5.68
N ILE A 194 -5.92 -25.32 5.09
CA ILE A 194 -5.41 -26.67 5.34
C ILE A 194 -3.89 -26.64 5.38
N VAL A 195 -3.31 -27.39 6.29
CA VAL A 195 -1.87 -27.72 6.30
C VAL A 195 -1.76 -29.24 6.45
N ALA A 196 -0.98 -29.86 5.59
CA ALA A 196 -0.76 -31.30 5.59
C ALA A 196 0.74 -31.58 5.47
N GLY A 197 1.23 -32.54 6.23
CA GLY A 197 2.64 -32.90 6.21
C GLY A 197 2.85 -34.41 6.32
N TRP A 198 3.82 -34.87 5.56
CA TRP A 198 4.20 -36.28 5.45
C TRP A 198 5.71 -36.43 5.58
N GLY A 199 6.14 -37.57 6.12
CA GLY A 199 7.53 -37.87 6.37
C GLY A 199 8.08 -37.20 7.63
N ASP A 200 9.11 -37.79 8.22
CA ASP A 200 9.87 -37.27 9.36
C ASP A 200 11.33 -37.20 8.92
N ILE A 201 11.87 -35.96 8.87
CA ILE A 201 13.23 -35.73 8.37
C ILE A 201 14.30 -36.53 9.16
N THR A 202 14.00 -36.88 10.40
CA THR A 202 14.91 -37.61 11.25
C THR A 202 14.82 -39.14 11.07
N LYS A 203 13.62 -39.66 10.73
CA LYS A 203 13.36 -41.09 10.58
C LYS A 203 13.32 -41.52 9.11
N ASP A 204 12.65 -40.73 8.28
CA ASP A 204 12.36 -41.06 6.87
C ASP A 204 13.36 -40.37 5.93
N SER A 205 14.20 -39.45 6.43
CA SER A 205 15.12 -38.61 5.67
C SER A 205 14.43 -37.62 4.72
N TRP A 206 13.14 -37.47 4.82
CA TRP A 206 12.38 -36.45 4.02
C TRP A 206 11.17 -35.95 4.78
N ASN A 207 10.74 -34.76 4.41
CA ASN A 207 9.44 -34.18 4.79
C ASN A 207 8.85 -33.41 3.61
N LEU A 208 7.56 -33.52 3.44
CA LEU A 208 6.76 -32.72 2.52
C LEU A 208 5.66 -32.03 3.31
N THR A 209 5.66 -30.71 3.34
CA THR A 209 4.57 -29.89 3.91
C THR A 209 3.86 -29.13 2.79
N VAL A 210 2.55 -29.27 2.72
CA VAL A 210 1.68 -28.56 1.76
C VAL A 210 0.66 -27.74 2.55
N SER A 211 0.40 -26.51 2.12
CA SER A 211 -0.68 -25.71 2.68
C SER A 211 -1.56 -25.10 1.59
N GLY A 212 -2.82 -24.89 1.93
CA GLY A 212 -3.78 -24.18 1.12
C GLY A 212 -4.61 -23.22 1.98
N GLN A 213 -4.95 -22.07 1.43
CA GLN A 213 -5.82 -21.10 2.07
C GLN A 213 -6.74 -20.48 1.00
N TRP A 214 -8.01 -20.39 1.34
CA TRP A 214 -8.97 -19.59 0.61
C TRP A 214 -9.60 -18.59 1.56
N SER A 215 -9.73 -17.35 1.11
CA SER A 215 -10.41 -16.30 1.87
C SER A 215 -11.25 -15.43 0.96
N ARG A 216 -12.36 -14.90 1.49
CA ARG A 216 -13.26 -13.98 0.82
C ARG A 216 -13.72 -12.92 1.80
N SER A 217 -13.71 -11.66 1.34
CA SER A 217 -14.33 -10.51 2.02
C SER A 217 -15.41 -9.93 1.13
N ASN A 218 -16.59 -9.67 1.69
CA ASN A 218 -17.66 -8.99 0.98
C ASN A 218 -17.41 -7.48 0.97
N ASP A 219 -17.97 -6.80 -0.02
CA ASP A 219 -18.00 -5.35 -0.13
C ASP A 219 -18.79 -4.70 1.02
N LEU A 220 -18.52 -3.42 1.21
CA LEU A 220 -19.22 -2.54 2.15
C LEU A 220 -19.30 -1.16 1.53
N PHE A 221 -20.48 -0.54 1.50
CA PHE A 221 -20.70 0.74 0.87
C PHE A 221 -20.89 1.89 1.87
N GLY A 222 -20.69 3.13 1.39
CA GLY A 222 -20.89 4.34 2.19
C GLY A 222 -22.26 4.41 2.81
N ARG A 223 -23.33 4.06 2.05
CA ARG A 223 -24.73 4.03 2.54
C ARG A 223 -24.96 3.13 3.74
N ASP A 224 -24.08 2.16 4.00
CA ASP A 224 -24.20 1.21 5.10
C ASP A 224 -23.57 1.72 6.41
N ARG A 225 -22.96 2.91 6.39
CA ARG A 225 -22.29 3.52 7.55
C ARG A 225 -22.69 4.98 7.70
N SER A 226 -23.27 5.31 8.86
CA SER A 226 -23.82 6.65 9.13
C SER A 226 -22.80 7.78 8.94
N TYR A 227 -21.52 7.54 9.26
CA TYR A 227 -20.43 8.53 9.08
C TYR A 227 -19.98 8.71 7.62
N ALA A 228 -20.35 7.78 6.73
CA ALA A 228 -19.99 7.77 5.32
C ALA A 228 -21.20 7.78 4.38
N ALA A 229 -22.45 7.80 4.92
CA ALA A 229 -23.67 7.68 4.14
C ALA A 229 -23.98 8.89 3.27
N SER A 230 -23.37 10.03 3.55
CA SER A 230 -23.51 11.25 2.74
C SER A 230 -22.21 12.04 2.77
N ASN A 231 -21.88 12.63 1.64
CA ASN A 231 -20.78 13.57 1.50
C ASN A 231 -21.28 15.03 1.39
N ASP A 232 -22.56 15.28 1.66
CA ASP A 232 -23.07 16.63 1.73
C ASP A 232 -22.48 17.34 2.96
N ARG A 233 -21.41 18.08 2.72
CA ARG A 233 -20.66 18.88 3.69
C ARG A 233 -20.75 20.36 3.36
N TYR A 234 -21.74 20.75 2.58
CA TYR A 234 -21.96 22.14 2.19
C TYR A 234 -21.96 23.13 3.37
N PRO A 235 -22.56 22.78 4.53
CA PRO A 235 -22.49 23.64 5.72
C PRO A 235 -21.05 23.87 6.24
N LEU A 236 -20.10 22.99 5.87
CA LEU A 236 -18.67 23.12 6.18
C LEU A 236 -17.89 23.77 5.00
N GLY A 237 -18.58 24.29 3.98
CA GLY A 237 -17.97 24.89 2.81
C GLY A 237 -17.36 23.88 1.81
N LEU A 238 -17.66 22.57 1.94
CA LEU A 238 -17.18 21.53 1.03
C LEU A 238 -18.22 21.26 -0.06
N PRO A 239 -18.00 21.72 -1.32
CA PRO A 239 -18.97 21.51 -2.38
C PRO A 239 -19.02 20.04 -2.78
N LEU A 240 -20.21 19.54 -3.05
CA LEU A 240 -20.40 18.26 -3.71
C LEU A 240 -19.91 18.31 -5.17
N ASN A 241 -19.56 17.17 -5.72
CA ASN A 241 -19.21 17.03 -7.12
C ASN A 241 -20.38 17.47 -8.04
N THR A 242 -20.01 17.90 -9.27
CA THR A 242 -20.97 18.24 -10.31
C THR A 242 -21.91 17.08 -10.57
N GLY A 243 -23.21 17.33 -10.46
CA GLY A 243 -24.28 16.40 -10.78
C GLY A 243 -24.67 16.44 -12.24
N GLN A 244 -25.98 16.37 -12.52
CA GLN A 244 -26.52 16.24 -13.85
C GLN A 244 -26.85 17.62 -14.45
N GLY A 245 -26.54 17.79 -15.75
CA GLY A 245 -27.10 18.86 -16.57
C GLY A 245 -26.75 20.27 -16.10
N ASN A 246 -25.46 20.55 -15.87
CA ASN A 246 -25.00 21.90 -15.58
C ASN A 246 -24.45 22.53 -16.87
N ILE A 247 -24.99 23.69 -17.23
CA ILE A 247 -24.56 24.45 -18.40
C ILE A 247 -23.20 25.08 -18.11
N GLN A 248 -22.19 24.76 -18.92
CA GLN A 248 -20.87 25.37 -18.84
C GLN A 248 -20.69 26.51 -19.84
N GLY A 249 -19.75 27.41 -19.54
CA GLY A 249 -19.34 28.45 -20.47
C GLY A 249 -18.72 27.88 -21.75
N ALA A 250 -18.77 28.67 -22.81
CA ALA A 250 -18.24 28.28 -24.12
C ALA A 250 -16.75 27.97 -24.07
N TRP A 251 -16.38 26.84 -24.70
CA TRP A 251 -14.99 26.41 -24.90
C TRP A 251 -14.60 26.66 -26.36
N THR A 252 -13.39 27.15 -26.60
CA THR A 252 -12.78 27.13 -27.92
C THR A 252 -11.59 26.16 -27.90
N LEU A 253 -11.54 25.25 -28.89
CA LEU A 253 -10.43 24.34 -29.10
C LEU A 253 -9.10 25.12 -29.22
N GLY A 254 -8.14 24.81 -28.40
CA GLY A 254 -6.74 25.24 -28.56
C GLY A 254 -6.32 26.53 -27.86
N SER A 255 -7.18 27.26 -27.17
CA SER A 255 -6.81 28.57 -26.58
C SER A 255 -7.22 28.78 -25.13
N GLY A 256 -7.67 27.75 -24.43
CA GLY A 256 -8.20 27.92 -23.08
C GLY A 256 -9.58 28.58 -23.07
N ARG A 257 -10.12 28.82 -21.89
CA ARG A 257 -11.46 29.35 -21.66
C ARG A 257 -11.61 30.75 -22.31
N THR A 258 -12.43 30.87 -23.35
CA THR A 258 -12.81 32.15 -23.86
C THR A 258 -14.18 32.57 -23.29
N ASN A 259 -14.26 33.82 -22.87
CA ASN A 259 -15.51 34.42 -22.45
C ASN A 259 -16.45 34.52 -23.65
N VAL A 260 -17.72 34.10 -23.45
CA VAL A 260 -18.76 34.45 -24.39
C VAL A 260 -18.98 35.98 -24.31
N PRO A 261 -18.94 36.73 -25.42
CA PRO A 261 -19.20 38.16 -25.40
C PRO A 261 -20.52 38.48 -24.71
N GLY A 262 -20.50 39.34 -23.67
CA GLY A 262 -21.69 39.78 -22.93
C GLY A 262 -22.03 38.97 -21.67
N ALA A 263 -21.35 37.86 -21.37
CA ALA A 263 -21.52 37.16 -20.11
C ALA A 263 -20.54 37.67 -19.02
N PRO A 264 -20.98 37.86 -17.77
CA PRO A 264 -20.07 38.28 -16.71
C PRO A 264 -19.07 37.20 -16.40
N TYR A 265 -17.79 37.50 -16.58
CA TYR A 265 -16.69 36.61 -16.19
C TYR A 265 -16.45 36.73 -14.68
N GLN A 266 -16.53 35.60 -13.96
CA GLN A 266 -15.98 35.50 -12.63
C GLN A 266 -14.80 34.52 -12.67
N ALA A 267 -13.63 35.00 -12.31
CA ALA A 267 -12.40 34.18 -12.25
C ALA A 267 -12.62 32.97 -11.35
N GLY A 268 -12.45 31.75 -11.91
CA GLY A 268 -12.55 30.49 -11.19
C GLY A 268 -13.86 29.71 -11.36
N PHE A 269 -14.95 30.29 -11.85
CA PHE A 269 -16.28 29.65 -11.98
C PHE A 269 -16.89 29.94 -13.34
N SER A 270 -17.03 28.90 -14.16
CA SER A 270 -17.56 29.01 -15.54
C SER A 270 -18.88 28.26 -15.75
N ASN A 271 -19.63 27.99 -14.68
CA ASN A 271 -20.95 27.38 -14.79
C ASN A 271 -22.04 28.41 -14.85
N TYR A 272 -22.96 28.28 -15.83
CA TYR A 272 -24.17 29.09 -15.96
C TYR A 272 -25.39 28.43 -15.28
N GLY A 273 -25.16 27.48 -14.37
CA GLY A 273 -26.18 26.81 -13.59
C GLY A 273 -26.94 25.72 -14.33
N SER A 274 -28.03 25.29 -13.74
CA SER A 274 -28.86 24.19 -14.25
C SER A 274 -30.34 24.56 -14.22
N PRO A 275 -31.10 24.33 -15.32
CA PRO A 275 -32.54 24.49 -15.29
C PRO A 275 -33.25 23.59 -14.29
N LEU A 276 -32.69 22.40 -14.00
CA LEU A 276 -33.18 21.49 -12.96
C LEU A 276 -33.01 22.10 -11.57
N ALA A 277 -31.84 22.68 -11.28
CA ALA A 277 -31.60 23.32 -10.00
C ALA A 277 -32.51 24.51 -9.75
N ALA A 278 -32.72 25.35 -10.78
CA ALA A 278 -33.62 26.48 -10.69
C ALA A 278 -35.09 26.07 -10.46
N ALA A 279 -35.48 24.90 -10.95
CA ALA A 279 -36.81 24.32 -10.75
C ALA A 279 -36.94 23.50 -9.46
N GLY A 280 -35.85 23.33 -8.68
CA GLY A 280 -35.84 22.43 -7.50
C GLY A 280 -35.98 20.95 -7.87
N GLN A 281 -35.56 20.57 -9.08
CA GLN A 281 -35.74 19.21 -9.65
C GLN A 281 -34.44 18.45 -9.84
N CYS A 282 -33.33 18.86 -9.20
CA CYS A 282 -32.17 17.96 -9.08
C CYS A 282 -32.61 16.69 -8.33
N GLY A 283 -32.54 15.51 -8.93
CA GLY A 283 -33.23 14.31 -8.45
C GLY A 283 -32.76 13.87 -7.03
N ALA A 284 -33.58 13.09 -6.35
CA ALA A 284 -33.37 12.67 -4.95
C ALA A 284 -32.07 11.85 -4.72
N THR A 285 -31.56 11.19 -5.73
CA THR A 285 -30.26 10.48 -5.72
C THR A 285 -29.07 11.38 -6.01
N GLN A 286 -29.33 12.62 -6.40
CA GLN A 286 -28.34 13.59 -6.85
C GLN A 286 -28.14 14.72 -5.86
N GLY A 287 -28.43 14.57 -4.59
CA GLY A 287 -28.24 15.64 -3.61
C GLY A 287 -28.47 17.04 -4.23
N ALA A 288 -29.60 17.64 -4.04
CA ALA A 288 -29.82 19.02 -4.50
C ALA A 288 -29.05 19.97 -3.61
N SER A 289 -27.79 20.26 -3.91
CA SER A 289 -27.18 21.40 -3.29
C SER A 289 -27.56 22.64 -4.09
N GLN A 290 -28.13 23.56 -3.40
CA GLN A 290 -28.39 24.92 -3.92
C GLN A 290 -27.13 25.76 -3.75
N GLY A 291 -25.99 25.26 -4.21
CA GLY A 291 -24.68 25.80 -3.97
C GLY A 291 -24.36 27.08 -4.76
N SER A 292 -25.32 28.02 -4.82
CA SER A 292 -25.10 29.29 -5.54
C SER A 292 -24.05 30.20 -4.88
N ASP A 293 -23.82 30.09 -3.58
CA ASP A 293 -23.29 31.24 -2.84
C ASP A 293 -21.78 31.21 -2.59
N LEU A 294 -21.14 30.08 -2.64
CA LEU A 294 -19.68 29.96 -2.37
C LEU A 294 -18.85 29.68 -3.63
N PHE A 295 -19.40 28.98 -4.64
CA PHE A 295 -18.61 28.45 -5.75
C PHE A 295 -19.19 28.69 -7.14
N ASN A 296 -20.46 29.09 -7.26
CA ASN A 296 -21.12 29.41 -8.54
C ASN A 296 -22.08 30.60 -8.43
N ALA A 297 -22.11 31.42 -9.47
CA ALA A 297 -23.05 32.53 -9.58
C ALA A 297 -24.51 32.08 -9.81
N TYR A 298 -24.74 30.81 -10.18
CA TYR A 298 -26.04 30.26 -10.53
C TYR A 298 -26.30 28.91 -9.86
N PRO A 299 -27.54 28.56 -9.51
CA PRO A 299 -27.90 27.27 -8.98
C PRO A 299 -27.51 26.13 -9.91
N TRP A 300 -26.95 25.08 -9.38
CA TRP A 300 -26.50 23.91 -10.12
C TRP A 300 -26.85 22.61 -9.41
N CYS A 301 -26.96 21.50 -10.16
CA CYS A 301 -27.14 20.19 -9.57
C CYS A 301 -25.81 19.59 -9.16
N THR A 302 -25.79 19.07 -7.95
CA THR A 302 -24.65 18.35 -7.37
C THR A 302 -24.98 16.88 -7.18
N TYR A 303 -23.98 16.06 -6.93
CA TYR A 303 -24.12 14.63 -6.74
C TYR A 303 -23.42 14.19 -5.44
N ASP A 304 -24.18 13.57 -4.54
CA ASP A 304 -23.63 12.89 -3.38
C ASP A 304 -23.18 11.49 -3.77
N GLN A 305 -21.88 11.32 -3.95
CA GLN A 305 -21.29 10.05 -4.35
C GLN A 305 -21.09 9.09 -3.18
N ALA A 306 -21.10 9.56 -1.94
CA ALA A 306 -20.73 8.76 -0.77
C ALA A 306 -21.57 7.48 -0.60
N PRO A 307 -22.88 7.47 -0.86
CA PRO A 307 -23.67 6.25 -0.76
C PRO A 307 -23.21 5.12 -1.69
N ASP A 308 -22.67 5.45 -2.85
CA ASP A 308 -22.32 4.52 -3.92
C ASP A 308 -20.84 4.13 -3.89
N VAL A 309 -20.02 4.79 -3.06
CA VAL A 309 -18.59 4.46 -2.93
C VAL A 309 -18.41 3.22 -2.07
N GLY A 310 -17.65 2.25 -2.58
CA GLY A 310 -17.20 1.09 -1.79
C GLY A 310 -16.22 1.53 -0.69
N LEU A 311 -16.60 1.37 0.57
CA LEU A 311 -15.70 1.54 1.72
C LEU A 311 -14.74 0.35 1.83
N LEU A 312 -15.21 -0.84 1.45
CA LEU A 312 -14.43 -2.05 1.24
C LEU A 312 -14.78 -2.62 -0.12
N SER A 313 -13.76 -3.02 -0.85
CA SER A 313 -13.92 -3.78 -2.09
C SER A 313 -14.11 -5.26 -1.79
N LYS A 314 -14.95 -5.94 -2.56
CA LYS A 314 -15.03 -7.40 -2.52
C LYS A 314 -13.69 -7.99 -2.93
N SER A 315 -13.19 -8.96 -2.14
CA SER A 315 -11.94 -9.64 -2.46
C SER A 315 -12.06 -11.15 -2.25
N GLU A 316 -11.34 -11.90 -3.08
CA GLU A 316 -11.20 -13.34 -2.97
C GLU A 316 -9.74 -13.71 -3.23
N VAL A 317 -9.15 -14.50 -2.32
CA VAL A 317 -7.76 -14.96 -2.43
C VAL A 317 -7.71 -16.45 -2.24
N ALA A 318 -7.10 -17.15 -3.20
CA ALA A 318 -6.75 -18.57 -3.10
C ALA A 318 -5.23 -18.71 -3.20
N SER A 319 -4.61 -19.32 -2.21
CA SER A 319 -3.15 -19.48 -2.15
C SER A 319 -2.75 -20.83 -1.63
N GLY A 320 -1.57 -21.30 -2.03
CA GLY A 320 -1.00 -22.54 -1.58
C GLY A 320 0.52 -22.49 -1.55
N THR A 321 1.12 -23.25 -0.62
CA THR A 321 2.55 -23.41 -0.53
C THR A 321 2.94 -24.88 -0.48
N LEU A 322 4.16 -25.17 -0.92
CA LEU A 322 4.79 -26.46 -0.84
C LEU A 322 6.20 -26.27 -0.25
N ASN A 323 6.55 -27.06 0.74
CA ASN A 323 7.91 -27.18 1.26
C ASN A 323 8.33 -28.64 1.23
N PHE A 324 9.45 -28.92 0.61
CA PHE A 324 10.05 -30.25 0.54
C PHE A 324 11.49 -30.22 0.99
N VAL A 325 11.86 -31.16 1.83
CA VAL A 325 13.23 -31.37 2.27
C VAL A 325 13.55 -32.87 2.15
N TYR A 326 14.70 -33.17 1.59
CA TYR A 326 15.23 -34.54 1.50
C TYR A 326 16.69 -34.60 1.93
N ARG A 327 17.00 -35.38 2.96
CA ARG A 327 18.34 -35.58 3.43
C ARG A 327 19.04 -36.63 2.57
N LEU A 328 20.00 -36.17 1.75
CA LEU A 328 20.82 -37.04 0.91
C LEU A 328 21.75 -37.91 1.72
N ASN A 329 22.35 -37.31 2.75
CA ASN A 329 23.23 -37.95 3.71
C ASN A 329 23.38 -37.06 4.97
N ASN A 330 24.26 -37.39 5.90
CA ASN A 330 24.43 -36.60 7.14
C ASN A 330 24.97 -35.18 6.91
N SER A 331 25.49 -34.88 5.72
CA SER A 331 26.17 -33.62 5.40
C SER A 331 25.48 -32.84 4.28
N ALA A 332 24.37 -33.33 3.70
CA ALA A 332 23.70 -32.68 2.58
C ALA A 332 22.18 -32.91 2.57
N GLU A 333 21.45 -31.86 2.32
CA GLU A 333 20.00 -31.84 2.14
C GLU A 333 19.62 -31.16 0.81
N LEU A 334 18.71 -31.76 0.07
CA LEU A 334 17.95 -31.07 -0.98
C LEU A 334 16.75 -30.38 -0.36
N PHE A 335 16.43 -29.20 -0.85
CA PHE A 335 15.20 -28.51 -0.46
C PHE A 335 14.54 -27.86 -1.66
N ALA A 336 13.21 -27.79 -1.61
CA ALA A 336 12.40 -27.06 -2.59
C ALA A 336 11.25 -26.36 -1.88
N ASP A 337 10.90 -25.18 -2.34
CA ASP A 337 9.67 -24.52 -1.95
C ASP A 337 8.92 -23.94 -3.16
N GLY A 338 7.60 -23.91 -3.04
CA GLY A 338 6.69 -23.37 -4.03
C GLY A 338 5.63 -22.48 -3.37
N LEU A 339 5.22 -21.46 -4.09
CA LEU A 339 4.11 -20.58 -3.75
C LEU A 339 3.25 -20.37 -5.01
N PHE A 340 1.96 -20.50 -4.86
CA PHE A 340 0.96 -20.04 -5.81
C PHE A 340 -0.10 -19.23 -5.07
N SER A 341 -0.46 -18.07 -5.61
CA SER A 341 -1.56 -17.26 -5.09
C SER A 341 -2.30 -16.61 -6.23
N ARG A 342 -3.64 -16.61 -6.17
CA ARG A 342 -4.51 -15.83 -7.05
C ARG A 342 -5.42 -14.98 -6.18
N SER A 343 -5.43 -13.68 -6.44
CA SER A 343 -6.30 -12.71 -5.79
C SER A 343 -7.19 -12.03 -6.83
N THR A 344 -8.46 -11.89 -6.50
CA THR A 344 -9.42 -11.12 -7.30
C THR A 344 -10.02 -10.05 -6.40
N VAL A 345 -9.93 -8.78 -6.82
CA VAL A 345 -10.53 -7.65 -6.11
C VAL A 345 -11.48 -6.93 -7.05
N THR A 346 -12.75 -6.82 -6.65
CA THR A 346 -13.79 -6.12 -7.42
C THR A 346 -14.17 -4.84 -6.69
N THR A 347 -14.08 -3.71 -7.37
CA THR A 347 -14.37 -2.39 -6.81
C THR A 347 -15.49 -1.74 -7.61
N THR A 348 -16.46 -1.16 -6.91
CA THR A 348 -17.55 -0.40 -7.51
C THR A 348 -17.39 1.08 -7.18
N TYR A 349 -17.51 1.91 -8.20
CA TYR A 349 -17.45 3.36 -8.10
C TYR A 349 -18.73 3.96 -8.67
N GLN A 350 -18.98 5.23 -8.35
CA GLN A 350 -20.04 6.02 -8.93
C GLN A 350 -19.91 6.13 -10.47
N PRO A 351 -21.00 6.46 -11.20
CA PRO A 351 -20.95 6.74 -12.64
C PRO A 351 -19.89 7.78 -13.00
N SER A 352 -19.28 7.65 -14.18
CA SER A 352 -18.24 8.58 -14.64
C SER A 352 -18.75 10.00 -14.84
N PRO A 353 -18.06 11.04 -14.36
CA PRO A 353 -18.34 12.40 -14.76
C PRO A 353 -17.76 12.65 -16.16
N MET A 354 -18.46 13.44 -16.96
CA MET A 354 -17.88 14.05 -18.14
C MET A 354 -17.81 15.58 -17.94
N ARG A 355 -16.58 16.08 -17.90
CA ARG A 355 -16.25 17.51 -17.83
C ARG A 355 -15.31 17.83 -18.97
N THR A 356 -15.30 19.07 -19.43
CA THR A 356 -14.41 19.52 -20.49
C THR A 356 -12.93 19.26 -20.19
N SER A 357 -12.49 19.43 -18.96
CA SER A 357 -11.09 19.18 -18.56
C SER A 357 -10.65 17.70 -18.63
N PHE A 358 -11.61 16.76 -18.58
CA PHE A 358 -11.29 15.33 -18.76
C PHE A 358 -11.22 14.89 -20.22
N MET A 359 -11.81 15.66 -21.11
CA MET A 359 -11.87 15.35 -22.53
C MET A 359 -10.60 15.75 -23.28
N GLU A 360 -9.78 16.62 -22.71
CA GLU A 360 -8.49 17.02 -23.30
C GLU A 360 -7.49 15.86 -23.39
N THR A 361 -7.57 14.89 -22.47
CA THR A 361 -6.68 13.72 -22.44
C THR A 361 -6.88 12.76 -23.63
N GLY A 362 -8.05 12.78 -24.26
CA GLY A 362 -8.38 11.97 -25.44
C GLY A 362 -8.52 12.79 -26.73
N ALA A 363 -7.93 13.97 -26.84
CA ALA A 363 -8.18 14.93 -27.92
C ALA A 363 -8.03 14.33 -29.34
N GLU A 364 -7.07 13.42 -29.57
CA GLU A 364 -6.91 12.74 -30.85
C GLU A 364 -8.11 11.86 -31.21
N ALA A 365 -8.73 11.20 -30.25
CA ALA A 365 -9.91 10.37 -30.46
C ALA A 365 -11.15 11.20 -30.85
N PHE A 366 -11.31 12.39 -30.27
CA PHE A 366 -12.36 13.34 -30.64
C PHE A 366 -12.14 13.88 -32.06
N THR A 367 -10.93 14.30 -32.36
CA THR A 367 -10.55 14.79 -33.71
C THR A 367 -10.76 13.71 -34.76
N ALA A 368 -10.41 12.46 -34.48
CA ALA A 368 -10.62 11.33 -35.40
C ALA A 368 -12.11 11.07 -35.70
N LYS A 369 -13.01 11.46 -34.81
CA LYS A 369 -14.47 11.37 -35.01
C LYS A 369 -15.09 12.67 -35.53
N GLY A 370 -14.33 13.75 -35.64
CA GLY A 370 -14.79 15.03 -36.09
C GLY A 370 -15.80 15.70 -35.11
N VAL A 371 -15.60 15.46 -33.81
CA VAL A 371 -16.46 16.00 -32.74
C VAL A 371 -15.65 16.83 -31.75
N ASP A 372 -16.33 17.79 -31.13
CA ASP A 372 -15.72 18.62 -30.08
C ASP A 372 -15.48 17.84 -28.80
N PRO A 373 -14.36 18.05 -28.06
CA PRO A 373 -14.06 17.37 -26.81
C PRO A 373 -14.90 17.96 -25.65
N VAL A 374 -16.21 17.96 -25.80
CA VAL A 374 -17.17 18.50 -24.85
C VAL A 374 -18.53 17.81 -25.01
N LEU A 375 -19.28 17.65 -23.92
CA LEU A 375 -20.72 17.33 -24.06
C LEU A 375 -21.43 18.56 -24.58
N LEU A 376 -21.95 18.49 -25.80
CA LEU A 376 -22.57 19.62 -26.49
C LEU A 376 -24.06 19.38 -26.64
N LEU A 377 -24.87 20.28 -26.07
CA LEU A 377 -26.30 20.34 -26.32
C LEU A 377 -26.53 21.29 -27.52
N ARG A 378 -26.82 20.71 -28.68
CA ARG A 378 -27.09 21.49 -29.88
C ARG A 378 -28.36 22.38 -29.74
N SER A 379 -28.33 23.56 -30.28
CA SER A 379 -29.49 24.47 -30.29
C SER A 379 -30.73 23.90 -31.01
N THR A 380 -30.51 22.88 -31.86
CA THR A 380 -31.54 22.12 -32.56
C THR A 380 -32.10 20.93 -31.78
N ASN A 381 -31.49 20.57 -30.62
CA ASN A 381 -31.89 19.43 -29.80
C ASN A 381 -33.26 19.74 -29.12
N PRO A 382 -34.21 18.78 -29.05
CA PRO A 382 -35.50 18.99 -28.37
C PRO A 382 -35.39 19.45 -26.92
N ALA A 383 -34.37 18.97 -26.16
CA ALA A 383 -34.13 19.35 -24.77
C ALA A 383 -33.60 20.80 -24.61
N TYR A 384 -33.18 21.47 -25.70
CA TYR A 384 -32.65 22.84 -25.68
C TYR A 384 -33.67 23.89 -25.23
N ALA A 385 -34.97 23.68 -25.49
CA ALA A 385 -36.01 24.61 -25.10
C ALA A 385 -36.00 24.91 -23.57
N GLN A 386 -35.71 23.91 -22.76
CA GLN A 386 -35.61 24.06 -21.30
C GLN A 386 -34.39 24.93 -20.91
N ALA A 387 -33.26 24.74 -21.57
CA ALA A 387 -32.07 25.57 -21.38
C ALA A 387 -32.33 27.02 -21.82
N ALA A 388 -32.97 27.24 -22.99
CA ALA A 388 -33.27 28.55 -23.50
C ALA A 388 -34.16 29.37 -22.55
N SER A 389 -35.22 28.74 -22.02
CA SER A 389 -36.10 29.34 -21.02
C SER A 389 -35.36 29.72 -19.75
N TYR A 390 -34.50 28.81 -19.26
CA TYR A 390 -33.67 29.07 -18.09
C TYR A 390 -32.69 30.23 -18.32
N LEU A 391 -31.93 30.25 -19.43
CA LEU A 391 -30.96 31.28 -19.74
C LEU A 391 -31.63 32.67 -19.85
N GLN A 392 -32.83 32.75 -20.44
CA GLN A 392 -33.60 33.98 -20.47
C GLN A 392 -33.98 34.48 -19.06
N SER A 393 -34.42 33.56 -18.19
CA SER A 393 -34.78 33.89 -16.80
C SER A 393 -33.60 34.39 -15.95
N GLN A 394 -32.39 33.97 -16.30
CA GLN A 394 -31.16 34.38 -15.61
C GLN A 394 -30.49 35.62 -16.24
N GLY A 395 -31.12 36.27 -17.22
CA GLY A 395 -30.53 37.44 -17.93
C GLY A 395 -29.42 37.05 -18.92
N LEU A 396 -29.25 35.77 -19.22
CA LEU A 396 -28.25 35.21 -20.13
C LEU A 396 -28.81 35.01 -21.55
N GLY A 397 -29.77 35.82 -21.96
CA GLY A 397 -30.45 35.72 -23.27
C GLY A 397 -29.52 35.75 -24.48
N ALA A 398 -28.35 36.37 -24.39
CA ALA A 398 -27.32 36.35 -25.43
C ALA A 398 -26.77 34.95 -25.77
N LEU A 399 -26.94 33.97 -24.91
CA LEU A 399 -26.55 32.58 -25.13
C LEU A 399 -27.63 31.74 -25.81
N VAL A 400 -28.85 32.24 -25.87
CA VAL A 400 -29.98 31.53 -26.49
C VAL A 400 -29.77 31.44 -28.00
N GLY A 401 -29.90 30.21 -28.52
CA GLY A 401 -29.63 29.88 -29.92
C GLY A 401 -28.17 29.44 -30.19
N GLN A 402 -27.29 29.52 -29.22
CA GLN A 402 -25.96 28.96 -29.31
C GLN A 402 -25.95 27.50 -28.81
N ASP A 403 -25.05 26.67 -29.33
CA ASP A 403 -24.80 25.34 -28.78
C ASP A 403 -24.16 25.45 -27.37
N LEU A 404 -24.60 24.64 -26.42
CA LEU A 404 -24.24 24.77 -25.01
C LEU A 404 -23.34 23.59 -24.55
N GLY A 405 -22.21 23.89 -23.94
CA GLY A 405 -21.40 22.92 -23.22
C GLY A 405 -22.09 22.47 -21.93
N ILE A 406 -22.12 21.17 -21.70
CA ILE A 406 -22.78 20.56 -20.53
C ILE A 406 -21.74 19.79 -19.71
N THR A 407 -21.79 19.94 -18.40
CA THR A 407 -21.11 19.02 -17.47
C THR A 407 -22.16 18.12 -16.84
N SER A 408 -21.93 16.82 -16.91
CA SER A 408 -22.86 15.83 -16.36
C SER A 408 -22.17 14.58 -15.85
N ARG A 409 -22.81 13.89 -14.92
CA ARG A 409 -22.59 12.47 -14.66
C ARG A 409 -23.26 11.67 -15.76
N VAL A 410 -22.55 10.70 -16.30
CA VAL A 410 -23.10 9.83 -17.35
C VAL A 410 -23.67 8.58 -16.66
N TRP A 411 -24.97 8.62 -16.41
CA TRP A 411 -25.73 7.57 -15.75
C TRP A 411 -26.08 6.39 -16.68
N ASP A 412 -26.00 6.63 -17.98
CA ASP A 412 -26.49 5.76 -19.02
C ASP A 412 -25.79 4.40 -19.07
N PHE A 413 -24.56 4.33 -18.53
CA PHE A 413 -23.77 3.10 -18.47
C PHE A 413 -23.75 2.48 -17.05
N GLY A 414 -24.39 3.12 -16.07
CA GLY A 414 -24.42 2.67 -14.67
C GLY A 414 -23.13 2.97 -13.87
N PRO A 415 -23.00 2.38 -12.68
CA PRO A 415 -21.82 2.52 -11.86
C PRO A 415 -20.62 1.83 -12.51
N ARG A 416 -19.42 2.37 -12.31
CA ARG A 416 -18.17 1.76 -12.79
C ARG A 416 -17.80 0.57 -11.92
N VAL A 417 -17.47 -0.55 -12.55
CA VAL A 417 -17.07 -1.79 -11.86
C VAL A 417 -15.76 -2.29 -12.45
N ASP A 418 -14.74 -2.34 -11.60
CA ASP A 418 -13.40 -2.84 -11.92
C ASP A 418 -13.16 -4.19 -11.27
N GLU A 419 -12.46 -5.06 -11.96
CA GLU A 419 -11.95 -6.31 -11.43
C GLU A 419 -10.45 -6.43 -11.69
N ASN A 420 -9.67 -6.56 -10.62
CA ASN A 420 -8.24 -6.77 -10.68
C ASN A 420 -7.92 -8.20 -10.27
N VAL A 421 -7.40 -8.99 -11.22
CA VAL A 421 -6.96 -10.36 -10.99
C VAL A 421 -5.46 -10.40 -10.95
N THR A 422 -4.90 -10.80 -9.81
CA THR A 422 -3.45 -10.94 -9.63
C THR A 422 -3.08 -12.40 -9.39
N THR A 423 -1.95 -12.83 -9.95
CA THR A 423 -1.40 -14.16 -9.73
C THR A 423 0.06 -14.04 -9.36
N GLN A 424 0.46 -14.69 -8.27
CA GLN A 424 1.85 -14.82 -7.84
C GLN A 424 2.26 -16.28 -7.89
N THR A 425 3.37 -16.56 -8.57
CA THR A 425 3.99 -17.90 -8.60
C THR A 425 5.43 -17.81 -8.18
N ARG A 426 5.91 -18.78 -7.40
CA ARG A 426 7.33 -18.95 -7.08
C ARG A 426 7.67 -20.43 -7.01
N LEU A 427 8.82 -20.76 -7.59
CA LEU A 427 9.46 -22.08 -7.45
C LEU A 427 10.90 -21.86 -7.06
N LEU A 428 11.39 -22.65 -6.12
CA LEU A 428 12.74 -22.63 -5.63
C LEU A 428 13.20 -24.05 -5.39
N GLY A 429 14.46 -24.32 -5.75
CA GLY A 429 15.16 -25.57 -5.46
C GLY A 429 16.61 -25.31 -5.09
N GLY A 430 17.15 -26.10 -4.18
CA GLY A 430 18.51 -25.92 -3.74
C GLY A 430 19.08 -27.10 -2.98
N VAL A 431 20.35 -26.97 -2.65
CA VAL A 431 21.10 -27.89 -1.81
C VAL A 431 21.81 -27.12 -0.72
N ARG A 432 21.78 -27.65 0.49
CA ARG A 432 22.51 -27.11 1.65
C ARG A 432 23.15 -28.25 2.44
N GLY A 433 24.18 -27.89 3.14
CA GLY A 433 24.88 -28.91 3.97
C GLY A 433 26.16 -28.37 4.51
N ASP A 434 27.01 -29.33 4.96
CA ASP A 434 28.34 -29.07 5.51
C ASP A 434 29.39 -29.79 4.67
N TRP A 435 30.50 -29.10 4.36
CA TRP A 435 31.63 -29.60 3.61
C TRP A 435 32.93 -29.11 4.26
N MET A 436 33.80 -30.03 4.72
CA MET A 436 35.04 -29.66 5.40
C MET A 436 34.86 -28.59 6.50
N GLU A 437 33.88 -28.76 7.39
CA GLU A 437 33.56 -27.84 8.48
C GLU A 437 32.96 -26.49 8.02
N GLN A 438 32.74 -26.35 6.73
CA GLN A 438 32.07 -25.17 6.15
C GLN A 438 30.63 -25.51 5.83
N SER A 439 29.71 -24.62 6.18
CA SER A 439 28.29 -24.73 5.79
C SER A 439 28.05 -24.05 4.46
N TYR A 440 27.42 -24.74 3.53
CA TYR A 440 27.04 -24.19 2.23
C TYR A 440 25.52 -24.21 2.01
N ASN A 441 25.04 -23.26 1.20
CA ASN A 441 23.65 -23.20 0.78
C ASN A 441 23.62 -22.60 -0.64
N VAL A 442 23.17 -23.38 -1.62
CA VAL A 442 23.05 -22.96 -3.03
C VAL A 442 21.64 -23.20 -3.49
N ALA A 443 21.04 -22.21 -4.14
CA ALA A 443 19.68 -22.32 -4.66
C ALA A 443 19.50 -21.56 -5.96
N ALA A 444 18.51 -22.01 -6.72
CA ALA A 444 17.94 -21.28 -7.86
C ALA A 444 16.45 -21.09 -7.64
N SER A 445 15.93 -19.95 -8.04
CA SER A 445 14.52 -19.65 -7.95
C SER A 445 14.00 -18.86 -9.16
N TYR A 446 12.74 -19.09 -9.48
CA TYR A 446 11.95 -18.28 -10.39
C TYR A 446 10.68 -17.83 -9.69
N SER A 447 10.40 -16.53 -9.77
CA SER A 447 9.18 -15.94 -9.23
C SER A 447 8.56 -15.00 -10.26
N GLU A 448 7.25 -14.99 -10.34
CA GLU A 448 6.49 -14.20 -11.30
C GLU A 448 5.22 -13.65 -10.64
N SER A 449 4.91 -12.38 -10.92
CA SER A 449 3.63 -11.75 -10.59
C SER A 449 2.97 -11.27 -11.89
N ARG A 450 1.68 -11.55 -12.04
CA ARG A 450 0.84 -11.07 -13.15
C ARG A 450 -0.35 -10.31 -12.61
N LEU A 451 -0.71 -9.23 -13.29
CA LEU A 451 -1.95 -8.49 -13.10
C LEU A 451 -2.74 -8.50 -14.40
N SER A 452 -4.04 -8.78 -14.32
CA SER A 452 -5.03 -8.46 -15.34
C SER A 452 -6.05 -7.51 -14.73
N ALA A 453 -6.03 -6.25 -15.15
CA ALA A 453 -7.05 -5.28 -14.79
C ALA A 453 -8.17 -5.30 -15.82
N ASN A 454 -9.40 -5.46 -15.37
CA ASN A 454 -10.58 -5.60 -16.21
C ASN A 454 -11.62 -4.57 -15.82
N VAL A 455 -12.34 -4.08 -16.80
CA VAL A 455 -13.57 -3.31 -16.64
C VAL A 455 -14.75 -4.23 -16.89
N LEU A 456 -15.64 -4.33 -15.92
CA LEU A 456 -16.83 -5.17 -16.00
C LEU A 456 -18.06 -4.39 -16.46
N ASP A 457 -18.19 -3.10 -16.02
CA ASP A 457 -19.33 -2.25 -16.40
C ASP A 457 -19.03 -0.77 -16.12
N GLY A 458 -19.89 0.14 -16.62
CA GLY A 458 -19.94 1.57 -16.29
C GLY A 458 -18.91 2.45 -17.00
N TYR A 459 -18.08 1.88 -17.89
CA TYR A 459 -17.06 2.60 -18.65
C TYR A 459 -17.43 2.74 -20.12
N PHE A 460 -16.93 3.80 -20.75
CA PHE A 460 -17.28 4.12 -22.15
C PHE A 460 -16.24 5.02 -22.81
N SER A 461 -16.22 5.02 -24.15
CA SER A 461 -15.48 5.96 -24.99
C SER A 461 -16.06 7.35 -24.87
N MET A 462 -15.29 8.31 -24.37
CA MET A 462 -15.73 9.70 -24.23
C MET A 462 -16.05 10.32 -25.60
N SER A 463 -15.19 10.10 -26.60
CA SER A 463 -15.41 10.58 -27.95
C SER A 463 -16.62 9.92 -28.61
N GLY A 464 -16.86 8.63 -28.32
CA GLY A 464 -18.05 7.91 -28.78
C GLY A 464 -19.36 8.47 -28.21
N TYR A 465 -19.36 8.75 -26.91
CA TYR A 465 -20.52 9.36 -26.25
C TYR A 465 -20.76 10.80 -26.75
N ALA A 466 -19.69 11.60 -26.84
CA ALA A 466 -19.78 12.96 -27.39
C ALA A 466 -20.30 12.99 -28.84
N ALA A 467 -19.87 12.03 -29.67
CA ALA A 467 -20.37 11.89 -31.03
C ALA A 467 -21.90 11.68 -31.07
N ALA A 468 -22.43 10.85 -30.17
CA ALA A 468 -23.86 10.63 -30.09
C ALA A 468 -24.64 11.87 -29.62
N THR A 469 -24.10 12.63 -28.64
CA THR A 469 -24.72 13.86 -28.15
C THR A 469 -24.71 14.96 -29.21
N GLN A 470 -23.69 15.02 -30.07
CA GLN A 470 -23.48 16.03 -31.09
C GLN A 470 -24.06 15.66 -32.45
N ALA A 471 -24.56 14.44 -32.61
CA ALA A 471 -25.13 13.95 -33.88
C ALA A 471 -26.32 14.80 -34.33
N PRO A 472 -26.47 15.07 -35.66
CA PRO A 472 -27.69 15.70 -36.18
C PRO A 472 -28.93 14.88 -35.82
N GLY A 473 -29.93 15.55 -35.21
CA GLY A 473 -31.16 14.90 -34.75
C GLY A 473 -31.04 14.11 -33.44
N SER A 474 -29.93 14.26 -32.72
CA SER A 474 -29.79 13.70 -31.36
C SER A 474 -30.88 14.21 -30.43
N ASP A 475 -31.52 13.28 -29.73
CA ASP A 475 -32.53 13.53 -28.72
C ASP A 475 -32.00 13.36 -27.27
N TRP A 476 -30.68 13.43 -27.11
CA TRP A 476 -30.03 13.43 -25.82
C TRP A 476 -30.64 14.47 -24.89
N ASN A 477 -31.03 14.05 -23.70
CA ASN A 477 -31.63 14.93 -22.71
C ASN A 477 -30.74 15.05 -21.46
N PRO A 478 -29.89 16.08 -21.33
CA PRO A 478 -29.03 16.28 -20.15
C PRO A 478 -29.81 16.54 -18.85
N TRP A 479 -31.12 16.87 -18.97
CA TRP A 479 -32.01 17.15 -17.84
C TRP A 479 -32.73 15.91 -17.29
N SER A 480 -32.44 14.71 -17.82
CA SER A 480 -33.09 13.48 -17.43
C SER A 480 -32.08 12.39 -17.08
N ASN A 481 -32.39 11.55 -16.08
CA ASN A 481 -31.63 10.33 -15.76
C ASN A 481 -32.03 9.17 -16.68
N THR A 482 -33.10 9.31 -17.44
CA THR A 482 -33.56 8.29 -18.41
C THR A 482 -33.54 8.91 -19.79
N GLN A 483 -32.89 8.20 -20.71
CA GLN A 483 -32.79 8.59 -22.11
C GLN A 483 -33.83 7.84 -22.96
N SER A 484 -34.05 8.37 -24.17
CA SER A 484 -34.82 7.63 -25.17
C SER A 484 -34.12 6.34 -25.59
N GLN A 485 -34.87 5.35 -26.05
CA GLN A 485 -34.29 4.14 -26.60
C GLN A 485 -33.38 4.45 -27.81
N ALA A 486 -33.78 5.41 -28.66
CA ALA A 486 -32.94 5.82 -29.80
C ALA A 486 -31.57 6.34 -29.38
N PHE A 487 -31.49 7.17 -28.34
CA PHE A 487 -30.21 7.62 -27.81
C PHE A 487 -29.43 6.49 -27.15
N MET A 488 -30.10 5.62 -26.39
CA MET A 488 -29.45 4.46 -25.78
C MET A 488 -28.83 3.52 -26.83
N ASP A 489 -29.51 3.30 -27.95
CA ASP A 489 -28.96 2.51 -29.07
C ASP A 489 -27.77 3.24 -29.75
N ALA A 490 -27.81 4.56 -29.83
CA ALA A 490 -26.73 5.36 -30.41
C ALA A 490 -25.45 5.34 -29.56
N ILE A 491 -25.57 5.29 -28.22
CA ILE A 491 -24.41 5.25 -27.31
C ILE A 491 -23.92 3.82 -27.01
N ALA A 492 -24.71 2.77 -27.33
CA ALA A 492 -24.34 1.40 -27.05
C ALA A 492 -22.94 1.01 -27.57
N PRO A 493 -22.50 1.44 -28.77
CA PRO A 493 -21.14 1.16 -29.27
C PRO A 493 -20.02 1.86 -28.49
N ALA A 494 -20.34 2.90 -27.70
CA ALA A 494 -19.36 3.57 -26.87
C ALA A 494 -19.04 2.82 -25.57
N ARG A 495 -19.89 1.85 -25.14
CA ARG A 495 -19.66 1.05 -23.93
C ARG A 495 -18.35 0.31 -24.06
N PHE A 496 -17.54 0.34 -23.00
CA PHE A 496 -16.29 -0.38 -22.91
C PHE A 496 -16.34 -1.42 -21.80
N VAL A 497 -16.09 -2.67 -22.14
CA VAL A 497 -15.99 -3.83 -21.23
C VAL A 497 -14.83 -4.69 -21.69
N GLY A 498 -14.02 -5.17 -20.76
CA GLY A 498 -12.91 -6.08 -21.06
C GLY A 498 -11.62 -5.72 -20.32
N THR A 499 -10.54 -6.39 -20.71
CA THR A 499 -9.22 -6.16 -20.11
C THR A 499 -8.65 -4.82 -20.55
N THR A 500 -8.25 -4.03 -19.58
CA THR A 500 -7.64 -2.72 -19.80
C THR A 500 -6.11 -2.81 -19.80
N LEU A 501 -5.55 -3.61 -18.86
CA LEU A 501 -4.12 -3.67 -18.64
C LEU A 501 -3.70 -5.09 -18.25
N ASN A 502 -2.62 -5.58 -18.85
CA ASN A 502 -1.93 -6.79 -18.44
C ASN A 502 -0.49 -6.42 -18.08
N ASN A 503 -0.11 -6.64 -16.82
CA ASN A 503 1.24 -6.42 -16.34
C ASN A 503 1.86 -7.74 -15.89
N LYS A 504 3.19 -7.81 -16.02
CA LYS A 504 3.96 -8.96 -15.59
C LYS A 504 5.29 -8.49 -15.02
N THR A 505 5.65 -9.00 -13.86
CA THR A 505 7.01 -8.91 -13.30
C THR A 505 7.58 -10.31 -13.16
N SER A 506 8.87 -10.47 -13.34
CA SER A 506 9.55 -11.72 -13.01
C SER A 506 10.91 -11.49 -12.36
N LEU A 507 11.30 -12.45 -11.52
CA LEU A 507 12.58 -12.49 -10.84
C LEU A 507 13.17 -13.89 -10.96
N THR A 508 14.33 -14.02 -11.64
CA THR A 508 15.16 -15.22 -11.63
C THR A 508 16.34 -14.96 -10.70
N THR A 509 16.60 -15.85 -9.76
CA THR A 509 17.74 -15.74 -8.83
C THR A 509 18.53 -17.02 -8.80
N ILE A 510 19.87 -16.91 -8.79
CA ILE A 510 20.81 -17.97 -8.45
C ILE A 510 21.67 -17.41 -7.34
N ASP A 511 21.72 -18.08 -6.20
CA ASP A 511 22.49 -17.63 -5.05
C ASP A 511 23.26 -18.78 -4.40
N GLY A 512 24.43 -18.45 -3.87
CA GLY A 512 25.24 -19.37 -3.12
C GLY A 512 25.90 -18.69 -1.93
N THR A 513 25.90 -19.35 -0.78
CA THR A 513 26.57 -18.89 0.45
C THR A 513 27.47 -19.98 0.99
N LEU A 514 28.62 -19.58 1.55
CA LEU A 514 29.53 -20.39 2.30
C LEU A 514 29.80 -19.71 3.65
N SER A 515 29.74 -20.45 4.75
CA SER A 515 29.99 -19.90 6.08
C SER A 515 30.73 -20.93 6.95
N GLY A 516 31.52 -20.42 7.88
CA GLY A 516 32.29 -21.32 8.78
C GLY A 516 33.18 -20.55 9.75
N ASP A 517 34.01 -21.32 10.45
CA ASP A 517 35.00 -20.78 11.35
C ASP A 517 36.30 -20.42 10.61
N VAL A 518 36.94 -19.30 10.98
CA VAL A 518 38.23 -18.87 10.39
C VAL A 518 39.40 -19.28 11.25
N PHE A 519 39.51 -18.72 12.44
CA PHE A 519 40.53 -19.10 13.45
C PHE A 519 40.07 -18.73 14.87
N LYS A 520 40.68 -19.33 15.86
CA LYS A 520 40.38 -19.10 17.26
C LYS A 520 41.09 -17.85 17.80
N LEU A 521 40.32 -16.87 18.23
CA LEU A 521 40.78 -15.73 19.00
C LEU A 521 40.74 -16.03 20.51
N PRO A 522 41.39 -15.23 21.37
CA PRO A 522 41.33 -15.45 22.83
C PRO A 522 39.90 -15.46 23.39
N ALA A 523 38.97 -14.75 22.77
CA ALA A 523 37.59 -14.66 23.21
C ALA A 523 36.62 -15.68 22.57
N GLY A 524 37.01 -16.36 21.49
CA GLY A 524 36.16 -17.34 20.80
C GLY A 524 36.60 -17.61 19.36
N MET A 525 35.78 -18.35 18.62
CA MET A 525 35.98 -18.58 17.17
C MET A 525 35.52 -17.36 16.37
N MET A 526 36.42 -16.85 15.51
CA MET A 526 36.04 -15.90 14.48
C MET A 526 35.32 -16.64 13.37
N GLN A 527 34.15 -16.12 12.96
CA GLN A 527 33.30 -16.74 11.94
C GLN A 527 33.18 -15.83 10.73
N TYR A 528 32.96 -16.44 9.56
CA TYR A 528 32.67 -15.72 8.33
C TYR A 528 31.47 -16.30 7.62
N ALA A 529 30.84 -15.47 6.78
CA ALA A 529 29.99 -15.89 5.69
C ALA A 529 30.32 -15.08 4.44
N GLY A 530 30.22 -15.70 3.29
CA GLY A 530 30.42 -15.02 2.00
C GLY A 530 29.54 -15.66 0.94
N GLY A 531 29.20 -14.90 -0.08
CA GLY A 531 28.33 -15.42 -1.11
C GLY A 531 28.30 -14.60 -2.39
N TYR A 532 27.70 -15.22 -3.39
CA TYR A 532 27.40 -14.64 -4.69
C TYR A 532 25.91 -14.76 -4.97
N GLN A 533 25.37 -13.75 -5.65
CA GLN A 533 23.99 -13.73 -6.09
C GLN A 533 23.88 -13.14 -7.50
N PHE A 534 23.28 -13.87 -8.40
CA PHE A 534 22.83 -13.40 -9.69
C PHE A 534 21.31 -13.20 -9.66
N ARG A 535 20.82 -12.07 -10.19
CA ARG A 535 19.40 -11.81 -10.39
C ARG A 535 19.14 -11.28 -11.78
N ARG A 536 17.99 -11.67 -12.34
CA ARG A 536 17.40 -11.05 -13.51
C ARG A 536 15.98 -10.61 -13.17
N GLU A 537 15.72 -9.33 -13.34
CA GLU A 537 14.43 -8.70 -13.11
C GLU A 537 13.82 -8.24 -14.44
N THR A 538 12.50 -8.43 -14.60
CA THR A 538 11.76 -7.98 -15.79
C THR A 538 10.48 -7.29 -15.38
N TYR A 539 10.05 -6.31 -16.16
CA TYR A 539 8.74 -5.68 -16.07
C TYR A 539 8.16 -5.53 -17.48
N GLN A 540 6.93 -6.00 -17.65
CA GLN A 540 6.18 -5.87 -18.90
C GLN A 540 4.80 -5.29 -18.57
N GLN A 541 4.38 -4.27 -19.33
CA GLN A 541 3.06 -3.67 -19.30
C GLN A 541 2.48 -3.69 -20.71
N THR A 542 1.27 -4.19 -20.83
CA THR A 542 0.54 -4.28 -22.09
C THR A 542 -0.85 -3.69 -21.92
N PRO A 543 -1.03 -2.38 -22.21
CA PRO A 543 -2.34 -1.75 -22.19
C PRO A 543 -3.19 -2.21 -23.39
N ASN A 544 -4.52 -2.17 -23.21
CA ASN A 544 -5.45 -2.29 -24.31
C ASN A 544 -5.31 -1.09 -25.26
N ALA A 545 -5.52 -1.29 -26.55
CA ALA A 545 -5.45 -0.22 -27.54
C ALA A 545 -6.37 0.96 -27.23
N ALA A 546 -7.55 0.73 -26.63
CA ALA A 546 -8.47 1.77 -26.22
C ALA A 546 -7.88 2.68 -25.12
N LEU A 547 -7.05 2.14 -24.21
CA LEU A 547 -6.38 2.94 -23.19
C LEU A 547 -5.26 3.80 -23.76
N SER A 548 -4.61 3.34 -24.84
CA SER A 548 -3.51 4.09 -25.46
C SER A 548 -3.96 5.41 -26.07
N THR A 549 -5.27 5.62 -26.23
CA THR A 549 -5.85 6.86 -26.75
C THR A 549 -6.25 7.85 -25.64
N GLY A 550 -6.33 7.40 -24.37
CA GLY A 550 -6.88 8.21 -23.28
C GLY A 550 -8.39 8.49 -23.38
N ASP A 551 -9.12 7.74 -24.20
CA ASP A 551 -10.54 8.01 -24.55
C ASP A 551 -11.54 7.34 -23.62
N ILE A 552 -11.11 6.50 -22.69
CA ILE A 552 -12.04 5.78 -21.79
C ILE A 552 -12.32 6.61 -20.54
N ALA A 553 -13.59 7.00 -20.36
CA ALA A 553 -14.04 7.78 -19.22
C ALA A 553 -13.72 7.09 -17.89
N GLY A 554 -12.96 7.78 -17.02
CA GLY A 554 -12.66 7.30 -15.67
C GLY A 554 -11.40 6.44 -15.53
N LEU A 555 -10.65 6.16 -16.61
CA LEU A 555 -9.39 5.39 -16.56
C LEU A 555 -8.12 6.25 -16.64
N GLY A 556 -8.25 7.57 -16.73
CA GLY A 556 -7.11 8.48 -16.76
C GLY A 556 -6.56 8.75 -18.17
N GLY A 557 -5.28 9.12 -18.25
CA GLY A 557 -4.61 9.44 -19.51
C GLY A 557 -4.21 8.21 -20.34
N ALA A 558 -3.53 8.48 -21.47
CA ALA A 558 -3.05 7.42 -22.37
C ALA A 558 -1.99 6.55 -21.67
N GLU A 559 -2.19 5.24 -21.73
CA GLU A 559 -1.24 4.24 -21.25
C GLU A 559 -0.40 3.69 -22.41
N LYS A 560 0.89 3.49 -22.20
CA LYS A 560 1.81 2.96 -23.22
C LYS A 560 2.45 1.65 -22.76
N PRO A 561 2.84 0.76 -23.71
CA PRO A 561 3.51 -0.49 -23.35
C PRO A 561 4.90 -0.25 -22.79
N ILE A 562 5.29 -1.11 -21.84
CA ILE A 562 6.64 -1.17 -21.25
C ILE A 562 7.16 -2.60 -21.42
N ASP A 563 8.41 -2.74 -21.82
CA ASP A 563 9.16 -4.01 -21.81
C ASP A 563 10.59 -3.72 -21.36
N ALA A 564 10.86 -3.93 -20.09
CA ALA A 564 12.13 -3.58 -19.46
C ALA A 564 12.70 -4.77 -18.68
N ASN A 565 14.01 -4.88 -18.65
CA ASN A 565 14.71 -5.88 -17.86
C ASN A 565 16.08 -5.39 -17.41
N ARG A 566 16.60 -6.00 -16.35
CA ARG A 566 17.98 -5.79 -15.89
C ARG A 566 18.57 -7.05 -15.28
N THR A 567 19.90 -7.11 -15.26
CA THR A 567 20.66 -8.13 -14.56
C THR A 567 21.48 -7.50 -13.43
N ILE A 568 21.65 -8.24 -12.35
CA ILE A 568 22.37 -7.82 -11.17
C ILE A 568 23.31 -8.93 -10.74
N ASN A 569 24.59 -8.59 -10.55
CA ASN A 569 25.59 -9.46 -9.94
C ASN A 569 25.97 -8.89 -8.58
N ALA A 570 26.02 -9.71 -7.56
CA ALA A 570 26.37 -9.26 -6.23
C ALA A 570 27.32 -10.22 -5.52
N PHE A 571 28.31 -9.66 -4.83
CA PHE A 571 29.20 -10.35 -3.92
C PHE A 571 29.05 -9.75 -2.52
N PHE A 572 28.98 -10.61 -1.51
CA PHE A 572 28.89 -10.14 -0.13
C PHE A 572 29.77 -10.99 0.80
N GLY A 573 30.16 -10.39 1.91
CA GLY A 573 30.91 -11.04 2.96
C GLY A 573 30.58 -10.47 4.34
N GLU A 574 30.58 -11.35 5.32
CA GLU A 574 30.35 -11.04 6.73
C GLU A 574 31.43 -11.65 7.61
N LEU A 575 31.81 -10.96 8.68
CA LEU A 575 32.69 -11.43 9.74
C LEU A 575 32.01 -11.26 11.10
N SER A 576 32.10 -12.28 11.95
CA SER A 576 31.76 -12.22 13.38
C SER A 576 33.03 -12.43 14.20
N ILE A 577 33.39 -11.42 14.98
CA ILE A 577 34.67 -11.30 15.67
C ILE A 577 34.42 -11.25 17.18
N PRO A 578 34.70 -12.29 17.93
CA PRO A 578 34.67 -12.23 19.39
C PRO A 578 35.88 -11.38 19.88
N VAL A 579 35.58 -10.15 20.31
CA VAL A 579 36.60 -9.15 20.68
C VAL A 579 37.18 -9.43 22.08
N VAL A 580 36.29 -9.57 23.06
CA VAL A 580 36.54 -10.02 24.41
C VAL A 580 35.38 -10.89 24.88
N LYS A 581 35.51 -11.55 26.03
CA LYS A 581 34.41 -12.36 26.57
C LYS A 581 33.11 -11.54 26.64
N ASN A 582 32.05 -12.04 26.06
CA ASN A 582 30.72 -11.44 25.98
C ASN A 582 30.61 -10.15 25.12
N LEU A 583 31.64 -9.81 24.33
CA LEU A 583 31.60 -8.72 23.35
C LEU A 583 31.96 -9.27 21.97
N ASP A 584 31.01 -9.23 21.08
CA ASP A 584 31.15 -9.62 19.68
C ASP A 584 31.02 -8.37 18.79
N GLY A 585 31.91 -8.25 17.81
CA GLY A 585 31.84 -7.30 16.70
C GLY A 585 31.41 -8.01 15.43
N GLY A 586 30.70 -7.29 14.56
CA GLY A 586 30.33 -7.78 13.23
C GLY A 586 30.65 -6.76 12.16
N LEU A 587 31.14 -7.25 11.02
CA LEU A 587 31.40 -6.44 9.82
C LEU A 587 30.72 -7.11 8.63
N ALA A 588 30.06 -6.34 7.79
CA ALA A 588 29.48 -6.81 6.53
C ALA A 588 29.83 -5.86 5.40
N LEU A 589 30.07 -6.41 4.22
CA LEU A 589 30.35 -5.66 2.98
C LEU A 589 29.61 -6.35 1.84
N ARG A 590 29.01 -5.54 0.97
CA ARG A 590 28.34 -6.02 -0.24
C ARG A 590 28.61 -5.07 -1.40
N TRP A 591 28.92 -5.65 -2.56
CA TRP A 591 29.03 -4.98 -3.83
C TRP A 591 27.97 -5.52 -4.78
N ASP A 592 27.17 -4.64 -5.37
CA ASP A 592 26.14 -4.97 -6.35
C ASP A 592 26.46 -4.24 -7.67
N ASP A 593 26.36 -4.94 -8.80
CA ASP A 593 26.54 -4.40 -10.16
C ASP A 593 25.28 -4.60 -10.97
N TYR A 594 24.66 -3.49 -11.35
CA TYR A 594 23.40 -3.41 -12.08
C TYR A 594 23.68 -3.04 -13.55
N SER A 595 23.06 -3.74 -14.48
CA SER A 595 23.25 -3.52 -15.93
C SER A 595 22.73 -2.17 -16.45
N ASP A 596 21.91 -1.47 -15.67
CA ASP A 596 21.26 -0.20 -16.04
C ASP A 596 21.95 1.05 -15.47
N PHE A 597 22.22 1.12 -14.18
CA PHE A 597 22.81 2.33 -13.56
C PHE A 597 24.22 2.13 -12.96
N GLY A 598 24.80 0.94 -13.06
CA GLY A 598 26.17 0.64 -12.58
C GLY A 598 26.21 0.05 -11.17
N SER A 599 27.31 0.24 -10.44
CA SER A 599 27.61 -0.48 -9.22
C SER A 599 27.42 0.35 -7.94
N THR A 600 27.10 -0.34 -6.85
CA THR A 600 27.03 0.22 -5.49
C THR A 600 27.81 -0.65 -4.51
N THR A 601 28.38 -0.01 -3.47
CA THR A 601 29.06 -0.73 -2.37
C THR A 601 28.48 -0.26 -1.05
N ASN A 602 28.04 -1.22 -0.24
CA ASN A 602 27.44 -0.96 1.06
C ASN A 602 28.12 -1.77 2.15
N TRP A 603 28.30 -1.18 3.32
CA TRP A 603 28.95 -1.81 4.44
C TRP A 603 28.17 -1.56 5.74
N LYS A 604 28.39 -2.45 6.72
CA LYS A 604 27.79 -2.35 8.05
C LYS A 604 28.76 -2.84 9.10
N ALA A 605 28.89 -2.10 10.19
CA ALA A 605 29.55 -2.53 11.41
C ALA A 605 28.52 -2.60 12.54
N ASN A 606 28.64 -3.63 13.38
CA ASN A 606 27.77 -3.79 14.54
C ASN A 606 28.53 -4.39 15.72
N PHE A 607 27.97 -4.26 16.91
CA PHE A 607 28.49 -4.93 18.11
C PHE A 607 27.36 -5.45 18.99
N ARG A 608 27.67 -6.46 19.77
CA ARG A 608 26.83 -7.04 20.81
C ARG A 608 27.66 -7.24 22.06
N TRP A 609 27.24 -6.63 23.16
CA TRP A 609 27.90 -6.74 24.45
C TRP A 609 26.93 -7.21 25.53
N ALA A 610 27.18 -8.38 26.12
CA ALA A 610 26.38 -8.94 27.18
C ALA A 610 27.22 -9.04 28.49
N PRO A 611 27.38 -7.88 29.22
CA PRO A 611 28.23 -7.82 30.43
C PRO A 611 27.78 -8.81 31.53
N SER A 612 26.47 -9.13 31.54
CA SER A 612 25.90 -10.14 32.41
C SER A 612 24.74 -10.85 31.71
N GLN A 613 24.14 -11.83 32.35
CA GLN A 613 22.95 -12.53 31.83
C GLN A 613 21.69 -11.63 31.81
N GLN A 614 21.72 -10.52 32.53
CA GLN A 614 20.61 -9.58 32.65
C GLN A 614 20.66 -8.42 31.63
N TRP A 615 21.82 -8.11 31.11
CA TRP A 615 22.07 -6.93 30.28
C TRP A 615 22.63 -7.33 28.93
N LEU A 616 22.06 -6.75 27.88
CA LEU A 616 22.62 -6.81 26.55
C LEU A 616 22.56 -5.40 25.95
N VAL A 617 23.72 -4.91 25.49
CA VAL A 617 23.87 -3.66 24.73
C VAL A 617 24.23 -4.02 23.30
N ARG A 618 23.61 -3.37 22.36
CA ARG A 618 23.87 -3.56 20.94
C ARG A 618 23.91 -2.24 20.20
N GLY A 619 24.57 -2.22 19.07
CA GLY A 619 24.59 -1.04 18.20
C GLY A 619 25.08 -1.37 16.81
N SER A 620 24.69 -0.58 15.86
CA SER A 620 25.07 -0.71 14.45
C SER A 620 25.25 0.65 13.80
N TYR A 621 26.12 0.68 12.78
CA TYR A 621 26.24 1.78 11.82
C TYR A 621 26.47 1.16 10.44
N GLY A 622 25.83 1.71 9.40
CA GLY A 622 26.01 1.22 8.04
C GLY A 622 25.40 2.11 6.98
N THR A 623 25.65 1.71 5.73
CA THR A 623 25.08 2.33 4.54
C THR A 623 24.06 1.41 3.88
N GLY A 624 23.16 1.99 3.11
CA GLY A 624 22.19 1.27 2.30
C GLY A 624 21.85 2.01 1.02
N PHE A 625 21.08 1.38 0.15
CA PHE A 625 20.62 1.98 -1.09
C PHE A 625 19.29 1.39 -1.55
N ARG A 626 18.58 2.16 -2.40
CA ARG A 626 17.47 1.70 -3.22
C ARG A 626 17.79 1.93 -4.69
N ALA A 627 17.77 0.88 -5.48
CA ALA A 627 17.84 0.99 -6.93
C ALA A 627 16.53 1.63 -7.45
N PRO A 628 16.58 2.49 -8.48
CA PRO A 628 15.39 2.87 -9.20
C PRO A 628 14.67 1.61 -9.71
N THR A 629 13.34 1.57 -9.67
CA THR A 629 12.57 0.46 -10.25
C THR A 629 12.66 0.50 -11.79
N LEU A 630 12.30 -0.59 -12.46
CA LEU A 630 12.23 -0.60 -13.92
C LEU A 630 11.19 0.41 -14.45
N THR A 631 10.13 0.67 -13.70
CA THR A 631 9.16 1.72 -14.05
C THR A 631 9.69 3.12 -13.75
N ASP A 632 10.43 3.33 -12.66
CA ASP A 632 11.09 4.63 -12.40
C ASP A 632 11.97 5.05 -13.58
N LEU A 633 12.65 4.07 -14.21
CA LEU A 633 13.57 4.33 -15.34
C LEU A 633 12.86 4.38 -16.70
N TYR A 634 11.94 3.45 -16.97
CA TYR A 634 11.48 3.13 -18.32
C TYR A 634 10.00 3.37 -18.58
N ASP A 635 9.24 3.90 -17.59
CA ASP A 635 7.86 4.30 -17.83
C ASP A 635 7.82 5.37 -18.93
N PRO A 636 7.10 5.13 -20.05
CA PRO A 636 7.06 6.07 -21.16
C PRO A 636 6.52 7.43 -20.74
N GLN A 637 7.20 8.49 -21.18
CA GLN A 637 6.68 9.83 -20.96
C GLN A 637 5.40 10.04 -21.76
N VAL A 638 4.33 10.39 -21.07
CA VAL A 638 3.01 10.66 -21.64
C VAL A 638 2.59 12.09 -21.35
N LEU A 639 1.86 12.67 -22.30
CA LEU A 639 1.23 13.96 -22.12
C LEU A 639 -0.09 13.79 -21.37
N GLN A 640 -0.26 14.54 -20.31
CA GLN A 640 -1.51 14.59 -19.54
C GLN A 640 -1.81 16.03 -19.11
N SER A 641 -2.99 16.25 -18.55
CA SER A 641 -3.33 17.53 -17.95
C SER A 641 -2.69 17.66 -16.58
N SER A 642 -2.05 18.79 -16.28
CA SER A 642 -1.49 19.06 -14.95
C SER A 642 -2.59 19.19 -13.89
N SER A 643 -2.21 19.08 -12.62
CA SER A 643 -3.04 19.64 -11.54
C SER A 643 -3.14 21.17 -11.69
N GLN A 644 -4.15 21.76 -11.09
CA GLN A 644 -4.27 23.23 -11.05
C GLN A 644 -3.16 23.83 -10.18
N PHE A 645 -2.57 24.93 -10.65
CA PHE A 645 -1.51 25.65 -9.95
C PHE A 645 -1.66 27.17 -10.15
N THR A 646 -0.87 27.95 -9.40
CA THR A 646 -0.74 29.40 -9.58
C THR A 646 0.57 29.69 -10.30
N ASP A 647 0.52 30.41 -11.41
CA ASP A 647 1.74 30.86 -12.08
C ASP A 647 2.32 32.09 -11.35
N PRO A 648 3.47 31.98 -10.70
CA PRO A 648 4.06 33.10 -9.94
C PRO A 648 4.59 34.24 -10.82
N VAL A 649 4.77 34.01 -12.12
CA VAL A 649 5.27 35.02 -13.05
C VAL A 649 4.14 35.92 -13.56
N THR A 650 3.00 35.32 -13.93
CA THR A 650 1.85 36.06 -14.47
C THR A 650 0.80 36.37 -13.41
N GLY A 651 0.87 35.72 -12.22
CA GLY A 651 -0.13 35.85 -11.16
C GLY A 651 -1.45 35.11 -11.45
N GLN A 652 -1.54 34.37 -12.57
CA GLN A 652 -2.73 33.61 -12.91
C GLN A 652 -2.92 32.46 -11.92
N GLN A 653 -4.15 32.30 -11.41
CA GLN A 653 -4.56 31.26 -10.49
C GLN A 653 -5.36 30.16 -11.21
N ASN A 654 -5.32 28.94 -10.65
CA ASN A 654 -6.04 27.78 -11.20
C ASN A 654 -5.67 27.47 -12.65
N VAL A 655 -4.41 27.73 -13.01
CA VAL A 655 -3.85 27.39 -14.33
C VAL A 655 -3.74 25.88 -14.44
N GLN A 656 -4.13 25.34 -15.57
CA GLN A 656 -3.98 23.94 -15.94
C GLN A 656 -3.40 23.87 -17.35
N VAL A 657 -2.31 23.13 -17.51
CA VAL A 657 -1.55 23.06 -18.77
C VAL A 657 -1.21 21.61 -19.11
N ASN A 658 -0.69 21.39 -20.29
CA ASN A 658 -0.12 20.12 -20.66
C ASN A 658 1.10 19.80 -19.78
N GLU A 659 1.17 18.55 -19.29
CA GLU A 659 2.26 18.05 -18.46
C GLU A 659 2.81 16.74 -19.04
N TYR A 660 4.13 16.68 -19.30
CA TYR A 660 4.81 15.40 -19.52
C TYR A 660 5.13 14.76 -18.18
N THR A 661 4.65 13.53 -17.98
CA THR A 661 4.93 12.70 -16.80
C THR A 661 5.43 11.34 -17.26
N GLY A 662 6.21 10.66 -16.42
CA GLY A 662 6.78 9.34 -16.72
C GLY A 662 8.11 9.12 -16.03
N GLY A 663 8.77 8.03 -16.39
CA GLY A 663 10.08 7.63 -15.88
C GLY A 663 11.22 8.52 -16.39
N ASN A 664 12.40 8.30 -15.77
CA ASN A 664 13.63 9.00 -16.13
C ASN A 664 14.81 8.02 -16.16
N PRO A 665 15.39 7.72 -17.35
CA PRO A 665 16.51 6.78 -17.47
C PRO A 665 17.81 7.25 -16.80
N ASN A 666 17.89 8.52 -16.41
CA ASN A 666 19.09 9.12 -15.80
C ASN A 666 19.05 9.09 -14.26
N LEU A 667 18.05 8.43 -13.66
CA LEU A 667 17.95 8.31 -12.21
C LEU A 667 19.14 7.56 -11.63
N LYS A 668 19.61 8.04 -10.49
CA LYS A 668 20.62 7.41 -9.66
C LYS A 668 19.98 6.66 -8.51
N PRO A 669 20.67 5.67 -7.92
CA PRO A 669 20.19 5.05 -6.69
C PRO A 669 20.01 6.08 -5.56
N GLU A 670 19.00 5.87 -4.74
CA GLU A 670 18.94 6.50 -3.42
C GLU A 670 20.00 5.89 -2.53
N THR A 671 20.60 6.68 -1.67
CA THR A 671 21.60 6.23 -0.71
C THR A 671 21.17 6.51 0.72
N SER A 672 21.55 5.66 1.66
CA SER A 672 21.22 5.86 3.07
C SER A 672 22.40 5.69 4.00
N LYS A 673 22.35 6.39 5.11
CA LYS A 673 23.19 6.22 6.30
C LYS A 673 22.28 5.95 7.48
N GLN A 674 22.66 4.99 8.29
CA GLN A 674 21.81 4.61 9.41
C GLN A 674 22.62 4.09 10.57
N TRP A 675 22.12 4.36 11.78
CA TRP A 675 22.68 3.82 13.00
C TRP A 675 21.59 3.47 13.99
N SER A 676 21.89 2.48 14.83
CA SER A 676 21.01 2.07 15.92
C SER A 676 21.81 1.82 17.19
N ALA A 677 21.15 2.00 18.34
CA ALA A 677 21.67 1.67 19.65
C ALA A 677 20.56 1.07 20.51
N GLY A 678 20.80 -0.10 21.08
CA GLY A 678 19.80 -0.85 21.82
C GLY A 678 20.29 -1.34 23.16
N LEU A 679 19.35 -1.44 24.09
CA LEU A 679 19.53 -1.96 25.45
C LEU A 679 18.43 -2.97 25.75
N LEU A 680 18.83 -4.18 26.11
CA LEU A 680 17.90 -5.18 26.65
C LEU A 680 18.25 -5.42 28.11
N PHE A 681 17.21 -5.48 28.95
CA PHE A 681 17.34 -5.71 30.38
C PHE A 681 16.34 -6.77 30.85
N GLN A 682 16.85 -7.85 31.42
CA GLN A 682 16.07 -8.97 31.97
C GLN A 682 16.39 -9.12 33.45
N PRO A 683 15.74 -8.33 34.33
CA PRO A 683 16.01 -8.38 35.78
C PRO A 683 15.71 -9.74 36.38
N VAL A 684 14.68 -10.40 35.89
CA VAL A 684 14.26 -11.75 36.26
C VAL A 684 13.87 -12.54 35.01
N PRO A 685 13.89 -13.86 35.01
CA PRO A 685 13.55 -14.68 33.82
C PRO A 685 12.16 -14.42 33.24
N GLN A 686 11.25 -13.93 34.07
CA GLN A 686 9.85 -13.65 33.70
C GLN A 686 9.64 -12.31 33.01
N LEU A 687 10.59 -11.37 33.11
CA LEU A 687 10.40 -9.98 32.67
C LEU A 687 11.60 -9.50 31.87
N ALA A 688 11.34 -9.09 30.62
CA ALA A 688 12.33 -8.52 29.73
C ALA A 688 11.86 -7.16 29.19
N PHE A 689 12.78 -6.21 29.15
CA PHE A 689 12.60 -4.90 28.56
C PHE A 689 13.60 -4.70 27.41
N GLY A 690 13.18 -4.08 26.34
CA GLY A 690 14.04 -3.66 25.26
C GLY A 690 13.75 -2.24 24.84
N VAL A 691 14.81 -1.49 24.55
CA VAL A 691 14.75 -0.14 23.98
C VAL A 691 15.79 -0.06 22.87
N ASP A 692 15.36 0.25 21.65
CA ASP A 692 16.23 0.40 20.50
C ASP A 692 16.00 1.78 19.85
N TYR A 693 16.99 2.65 19.94
CA TYR A 693 17.01 3.90 19.18
C TYR A 693 17.47 3.65 17.74
N PHE A 694 16.91 4.41 16.81
CA PHE A 694 17.29 4.37 15.40
C PHE A 694 17.35 5.77 14.78
N SER A 695 18.24 5.92 13.81
CA SER A 695 18.35 7.08 12.93
C SER A 695 18.67 6.63 11.53
N ILE A 696 17.85 7.06 10.57
CA ILE A 696 17.96 6.74 9.16
C ILE A 696 17.92 8.05 8.39
N GLU A 697 18.92 8.27 7.55
CA GLU A 697 18.99 9.37 6.59
C GLU A 697 19.04 8.79 5.18
N VAL A 698 18.16 9.26 4.30
CA VAL A 698 18.11 8.84 2.90
C VAL A 698 18.32 10.07 2.04
N ASP A 699 19.31 10.01 1.18
CA ASP A 699 19.68 11.04 0.21
C ASP A 699 19.27 10.61 -1.20
N ASN A 700 19.11 11.60 -2.10
CA ASN A 700 18.73 11.37 -3.50
C ASN A 700 17.39 10.62 -3.65
N VAL A 701 16.42 10.92 -2.80
CA VAL A 701 15.09 10.31 -2.85
C VAL A 701 14.46 10.54 -4.23
N ILE A 702 14.05 9.45 -4.86
CA ILE A 702 13.36 9.50 -6.15
C ILE A 702 11.93 9.94 -5.88
N SER A 703 11.56 11.07 -6.44
CA SER A 703 10.21 11.63 -6.31
C SER A 703 9.81 12.39 -7.57
N LYS A 704 8.51 12.60 -7.73
CA LYS A 704 7.95 13.44 -8.78
C LYS A 704 7.65 14.82 -8.17
N PRO A 705 8.34 15.88 -8.59
CA PRO A 705 8.00 17.23 -8.14
C PRO A 705 6.60 17.61 -8.63
N SER A 706 5.84 18.32 -7.80
CA SER A 706 4.52 18.82 -8.23
C SER A 706 4.66 19.91 -9.29
N THR A 707 3.62 20.08 -10.12
CA THR A 707 3.59 21.14 -11.15
C THR A 707 3.78 22.52 -10.51
N GLN A 708 3.13 22.79 -9.37
CA GLN A 708 3.31 24.06 -8.63
C GLN A 708 4.76 24.25 -8.20
N GLU A 709 5.40 23.21 -7.67
CA GLU A 709 6.80 23.25 -7.27
C GLU A 709 7.71 23.59 -8.45
N ILE A 710 7.55 22.86 -9.57
CA ILE A 710 8.34 23.08 -10.79
C ILE A 710 8.23 24.52 -11.27
N VAL A 711 7.01 25.03 -11.37
CA VAL A 711 6.74 26.38 -11.88
C VAL A 711 7.30 27.45 -10.93
N THR A 712 7.14 27.25 -9.61
CA THR A 712 7.66 28.18 -8.61
C THR A 712 9.20 28.22 -8.60
N GLN A 713 9.84 27.07 -8.61
CA GLN A 713 11.30 26.96 -8.60
C GLN A 713 11.93 27.45 -9.91
N ASN A 714 11.26 27.21 -11.03
CA ASN A 714 11.68 27.75 -12.32
C ASN A 714 11.62 29.30 -12.33
N ALA A 715 10.55 29.88 -11.79
CA ALA A 715 10.40 31.34 -11.66
C ALA A 715 11.47 31.96 -10.74
N LEU A 716 11.91 31.24 -9.70
CA LEU A 716 13.00 31.65 -8.80
C LEU A 716 14.40 31.47 -9.42
N GLY A 717 14.48 30.94 -10.65
CA GLY A 717 15.75 30.73 -11.34
C GLY A 717 16.56 29.54 -10.82
N ASN A 718 15.92 28.57 -10.14
CA ASN A 718 16.61 27.39 -9.64
C ASN A 718 17.13 26.53 -10.82
N PRO A 719 18.45 26.30 -10.96
CA PRO A 719 19.03 25.59 -12.11
C PRO A 719 18.51 24.16 -12.29
N LEU A 720 18.10 23.49 -11.23
CA LEU A 720 17.53 22.13 -11.27
C LEU A 720 16.21 22.07 -12.04
N TYR A 721 15.49 23.18 -12.14
CA TYR A 721 14.20 23.30 -12.81
C TYR A 721 14.28 24.05 -14.13
N ALA A 722 15.49 24.38 -14.60
CA ALA A 722 15.69 25.06 -15.87
C ALA A 722 15.23 24.17 -17.01
N GLY A 723 14.42 24.72 -17.95
CA GLY A 723 13.89 24.01 -19.12
C GLY A 723 12.73 23.04 -18.82
N LEU A 724 12.29 22.92 -17.55
CA LEU A 724 11.12 22.12 -17.23
C LEU A 724 9.80 22.86 -17.49
N VAL A 725 9.82 24.19 -17.62
CA VAL A 725 8.67 25.01 -17.94
C VAL A 725 8.87 25.64 -19.31
N VAL A 726 7.96 25.36 -20.23
CA VAL A 726 7.92 25.96 -21.57
C VAL A 726 6.84 27.04 -21.59
N ARG A 727 7.21 28.25 -21.96
CA ARG A 727 6.31 29.40 -22.05
C ARG A 727 6.15 29.88 -23.49
N ASN A 728 4.96 30.34 -23.82
CA ASN A 728 4.70 31.02 -25.07
C ASN A 728 5.52 32.31 -25.14
N ALA A 729 6.25 32.49 -26.24
CA ALA A 729 7.16 33.64 -26.40
C ALA A 729 6.44 34.97 -26.51
N GLN A 730 5.15 35.00 -26.91
CA GLN A 730 4.35 36.18 -27.11
C GLN A 730 3.51 36.58 -25.89
N THR A 731 2.86 35.59 -25.25
CA THR A 731 1.95 35.82 -24.13
C THR A 731 2.56 35.58 -22.79
N ASN A 732 3.71 34.90 -22.71
CA ASN A 732 4.38 34.44 -21.49
C ASN A 732 3.58 33.41 -20.66
N ASP A 733 2.48 32.88 -21.21
CA ASP A 733 1.71 31.83 -20.60
C ASP A 733 2.48 30.51 -20.65
N ILE A 734 2.26 29.65 -19.63
CA ILE A 734 2.87 28.30 -19.61
C ILE A 734 2.10 27.41 -20.61
N GLU A 735 2.83 26.80 -21.54
CA GLU A 735 2.28 25.85 -22.53
C GLU A 735 2.50 24.40 -22.11
N LEU A 736 3.63 24.13 -21.43
CA LEU A 736 4.04 22.76 -21.07
C LEU A 736 4.87 22.78 -19.80
N VAL A 737 4.62 21.81 -18.94
CA VAL A 737 5.48 21.48 -17.79
C VAL A 737 6.00 20.05 -17.94
N ARG A 738 7.28 19.82 -17.63
CA ARG A 738 7.91 18.49 -17.60
C ARG A 738 8.07 18.06 -16.14
N SER A 739 7.21 17.14 -15.68
CA SER A 739 7.15 16.63 -14.30
C SER A 739 7.51 15.15 -14.28
N THR A 740 8.77 14.86 -14.67
CA THR A 740 9.31 13.50 -14.62
C THR A 740 9.96 13.20 -13.28
N LEU A 741 10.15 11.92 -12.95
CA LEU A 741 10.85 11.50 -11.75
C LEU A 741 12.28 12.06 -11.70
N ALA A 742 12.73 12.45 -10.51
CA ALA A 742 14.07 13.01 -10.26
C ALA A 742 14.59 12.63 -8.86
N ASN A 743 15.91 12.63 -8.71
CA ASN A 743 16.59 12.43 -7.41
C ASN A 743 16.66 13.77 -6.65
N THR A 744 15.62 14.15 -5.98
CA THR A 744 15.43 15.52 -5.52
C THR A 744 15.21 15.70 -4.03
N GLY A 745 14.94 14.62 -3.28
CA GLY A 745 14.55 14.70 -1.88
C GLY A 745 15.58 14.15 -0.91
N THR A 746 15.37 14.45 0.37
CA THR A 746 16.03 13.82 1.52
C THR A 746 14.97 13.34 2.50
N MET A 747 15.26 12.26 3.23
CA MET A 747 14.44 11.80 4.35
C MET A 747 15.31 11.63 5.58
N VAL A 748 14.84 12.13 6.74
CA VAL A 748 15.47 11.89 8.04
C VAL A 748 14.43 11.33 9.00
N VAL A 749 14.66 10.11 9.48
CA VAL A 749 13.75 9.43 10.40
C VAL A 749 14.52 9.03 11.67
N GLN A 750 14.02 9.45 12.82
CA GLN A 750 14.61 9.16 14.13
C GLN A 750 13.52 8.76 15.12
N GLY A 751 13.79 7.74 15.90
CA GLY A 751 12.82 7.26 16.86
C GLY A 751 13.38 6.20 17.79
N THR A 752 12.47 5.63 18.58
CA THR A 752 12.78 4.58 19.54
C THR A 752 11.69 3.53 19.53
N ASP A 753 12.11 2.27 19.45
CA ASP A 753 11.26 1.10 19.65
C ASP A 753 11.36 0.65 21.10
N PHE A 754 10.21 0.36 21.74
CA PHE A 754 10.13 -0.22 23.08
C PHE A 754 9.43 -1.56 23.00
N ASN A 755 9.97 -2.53 23.71
CA ASN A 755 9.33 -3.82 23.90
C ASN A 755 9.38 -4.23 25.38
N VAL A 756 8.30 -4.86 25.84
CA VAL A 756 8.22 -5.46 27.18
C VAL A 756 7.57 -6.83 27.02
N ASN A 757 8.19 -7.84 27.61
CA ASN A 757 7.64 -9.18 27.68
C ASN A 757 7.65 -9.61 29.16
N TYR A 758 6.45 -9.96 29.66
CA TYR A 758 6.28 -10.51 31.00
C TYR A 758 5.50 -11.81 30.93
N ARG A 759 5.98 -12.82 31.67
CA ARG A 759 5.30 -14.11 31.76
C ARG A 759 5.49 -14.73 33.11
N GLU A 760 4.39 -14.97 33.80
CA GLU A 760 4.41 -15.51 35.17
C GLU A 760 3.27 -16.52 35.37
N LYS A 761 3.52 -17.52 36.20
CA LYS A 761 2.51 -18.45 36.67
C LYS A 761 1.83 -17.83 37.91
N LEU A 762 0.56 -17.49 37.78
CA LEU A 762 -0.25 -16.89 38.83
C LEU A 762 -1.35 -17.88 39.22
N GLY A 763 -1.25 -18.50 40.36
CA GLY A 763 -2.22 -19.51 40.84
C GLY A 763 -2.43 -20.64 39.81
N PRO A 764 -3.66 -20.87 39.32
CA PRO A 764 -3.98 -21.97 38.42
C PRO A 764 -3.62 -21.71 36.96
N GLY A 765 -3.24 -20.50 36.62
CA GLY A 765 -2.99 -20.09 35.23
C GLY A 765 -1.65 -19.45 35.00
N VAL A 766 -1.41 -19.05 33.75
CA VAL A 766 -0.23 -18.31 33.30
C VAL A 766 -0.69 -17.01 32.68
N LEU A 767 -0.15 -15.90 33.18
CA LEU A 767 -0.30 -14.57 32.58
C LEU A 767 0.88 -14.27 31.67
N GLY A 768 0.60 -13.91 30.43
CA GLY A 768 1.57 -13.32 29.51
C GLY A 768 1.17 -11.90 29.15
N VAL A 769 2.09 -10.94 29.23
CA VAL A 769 1.86 -9.55 28.81
C VAL A 769 2.96 -9.17 27.82
N GLY A 770 2.56 -8.63 26.69
CA GLY A 770 3.46 -8.13 25.66
C GLY A 770 3.13 -6.69 25.27
N LEU A 771 4.15 -5.83 25.21
CA LEU A 771 4.05 -4.47 24.68
C LEU A 771 5.06 -4.32 23.57
N ASN A 772 4.63 -3.85 22.41
CA ASN A 772 5.47 -3.37 21.34
C ASN A 772 5.03 -1.96 20.99
N SER A 773 5.94 -1.00 21.01
CA SER A 773 5.62 0.38 20.66
C SER A 773 6.77 1.07 19.94
N THR A 774 6.43 2.09 19.14
CA THR A 774 7.38 2.91 18.40
C THR A 774 7.02 4.37 18.61
N TYR A 775 8.02 5.17 18.95
CA TYR A 775 7.92 6.63 19.09
C TYR A 775 8.88 7.32 18.12
N TYR A 776 8.36 8.25 17.33
CA TYR A 776 9.17 9.06 16.40
C TYR A 776 9.49 10.43 17.01
N PHE A 777 10.78 10.71 17.17
CA PHE A 777 11.27 12.06 17.53
C PHE A 777 11.21 12.97 16.31
N LYS A 778 11.68 12.46 15.17
CA LYS A 778 11.76 13.18 13.91
C LYS A 778 11.32 12.28 12.76
N PHE A 779 10.55 12.82 11.86
CA PHE A 779 10.32 12.36 10.49
C PHE A 779 10.31 13.64 9.65
N ASP A 780 11.23 13.76 8.75
CA ASP A 780 11.39 14.94 7.89
C ASP A 780 11.72 14.45 6.50
N GLN A 781 10.79 14.60 5.60
CA GLN A 781 10.98 14.33 4.17
C GLN A 781 10.90 15.66 3.46
N SER A 782 12.01 16.12 2.93
CA SER A 782 12.08 17.37 2.17
C SER A 782 12.01 17.08 0.68
N THR A 783 11.34 17.98 -0.03
CA THR A 783 11.38 18.05 -1.49
C THR A 783 12.23 19.26 -1.90
N PRO A 784 12.84 19.29 -3.09
CA PRO A 784 13.66 20.42 -3.54
C PRO A 784 12.93 21.75 -3.63
N GLY A 785 11.59 21.71 -3.77
CA GLY A 785 10.73 22.88 -3.73
C GLY A 785 10.51 23.44 -2.31
N GLY A 786 11.10 22.79 -1.28
CA GLY A 786 11.05 23.22 0.11
C GLY A 786 9.83 22.74 0.89
N GLY A 787 8.93 21.95 0.28
CA GLY A 787 7.87 21.25 0.99
C GLY A 787 8.46 20.21 1.95
N SER A 788 7.85 19.97 3.09
CA SER A 788 8.29 18.92 4.00
C SER A 788 7.13 18.13 4.59
N ARG A 789 7.31 16.81 4.64
CA ARG A 789 6.45 15.90 5.39
C ARG A 789 7.09 15.66 6.75
N LYS A 790 6.34 15.89 7.81
CA LYS A 790 6.82 15.74 9.20
C LYS A 790 5.94 14.74 9.94
N VAL A 791 6.39 14.33 11.11
CA VAL A 791 5.58 13.48 12.00
C VAL A 791 4.22 14.13 12.24
N GLY A 792 3.16 13.43 11.83
CA GLY A 792 1.77 13.85 12.03
C GLY A 792 1.33 15.07 11.23
N THR A 793 2.09 15.52 10.21
CA THR A 793 1.69 16.67 9.39
C THR A 793 2.47 16.76 8.07
N VAL A 794 1.96 17.56 7.16
CA VAL A 794 2.63 17.97 5.91
C VAL A 794 2.60 19.49 5.80
N THR A 795 3.68 20.11 5.37
CA THR A 795 3.81 21.56 5.23
C THR A 795 4.37 21.97 3.87
N ASN A 796 3.96 23.15 3.40
CA ASN A 796 4.56 23.84 2.27
C ASN A 796 5.96 24.39 2.63
N PRO A 797 6.73 24.91 1.65
CA PRO A 797 8.06 25.53 1.87
C PRO A 797 8.11 26.64 2.90
N ASP A 798 7.08 27.47 2.93
CA ASP A 798 6.96 28.60 3.87
C ASP A 798 6.54 28.19 5.29
N GLY A 799 6.41 26.87 5.53
CA GLY A 799 5.94 26.32 6.79
C GLY A 799 4.42 26.35 6.92
N SER A 800 3.71 26.93 5.97
CA SER A 800 2.27 26.85 5.90
C SER A 800 1.85 25.39 5.59
N PRO A 801 0.71 25.00 6.04
CA PRO A 801 0.20 23.65 5.85
C PRO A 801 -0.21 23.37 4.41
N VAL A 802 0.01 22.15 3.96
CA VAL A 802 -0.51 21.69 2.66
C VAL A 802 -2.01 21.47 2.81
N ILE A 803 -2.80 22.29 2.12
CA ILE A 803 -4.28 22.19 2.07
C ILE A 803 -4.70 20.95 1.27
N SER A 804 -3.80 20.36 0.50
CA SER A 804 -4.07 19.21 -0.34
C SER A 804 -3.86 17.91 0.41
N SER A 805 -4.91 17.15 0.48
CA SER A 805 -4.99 15.78 0.99
C SER A 805 -4.21 14.73 0.18
N THR A 806 -3.74 15.08 -1.01
CA THR A 806 -2.86 14.22 -1.81
C THR A 806 -1.56 13.89 -1.06
N ALA A 807 -1.16 14.73 -0.13
CA ALA A 807 0.00 14.47 0.73
C ALA A 807 -0.14 13.23 1.64
N ASN A 808 -1.37 12.79 1.91
CA ASN A 808 -1.64 11.56 2.66
C ASN A 808 -1.94 10.36 1.74
N LEU A 809 -2.08 10.60 0.44
CA LEU A 809 -2.55 9.63 -0.54
C LEU A 809 -1.49 9.22 -1.58
N ASP A 810 -0.31 9.83 -1.56
CA ASP A 810 0.82 9.44 -2.42
C ASP A 810 1.47 8.11 -2.02
N GLY A 811 0.70 7.23 -1.34
CA GLY A 811 1.08 5.88 -0.97
C GLY A 811 1.78 5.76 0.38
N TYR A 812 2.19 6.87 1.01
CA TYR A 812 3.00 6.79 2.24
C TYR A 812 2.21 6.99 3.54
N GLY A 813 0.97 7.50 3.48
CA GLY A 813 0.12 7.75 4.65
C GLY A 813 0.72 8.75 5.64
N VAL A 814 0.04 8.99 6.76
CA VAL A 814 0.54 9.81 7.86
C VAL A 814 1.48 9.00 8.75
N VAL A 815 2.66 9.53 9.07
CA VAL A 815 3.54 8.92 10.07
C VAL A 815 3.09 9.37 11.46
N LEU A 816 2.51 8.46 12.23
CA LEU A 816 2.00 8.74 13.57
C LEU A 816 3.15 8.81 14.59
N ARG A 817 3.13 9.80 15.49
CA ARG A 817 4.20 10.02 16.45
C ARG A 817 4.42 8.84 17.39
N TYR A 818 3.34 8.17 17.81
CA TYR A 818 3.42 7.00 18.69
C TYR A 818 2.37 5.97 18.29
N LYS A 819 2.79 4.73 18.18
CA LYS A 819 1.93 3.55 18.01
C LYS A 819 2.34 2.47 19.00
N GLN A 820 1.35 1.74 19.50
CA GLN A 820 1.58 0.56 20.34
C GLN A 820 0.63 -0.59 20.01
N TYR A 821 1.11 -1.78 20.31
CA TYR A 821 0.32 -3.00 20.46
C TYR A 821 0.60 -3.58 21.85
N LEU A 822 -0.37 -3.53 22.74
CA LEU A 822 -0.33 -4.11 24.09
C LEU A 822 -1.26 -5.32 24.12
N SER A 823 -0.78 -6.46 24.57
CA SER A 823 -1.59 -7.66 24.73
C SER A 823 -1.38 -8.29 26.10
N GLY A 824 -2.47 -8.78 26.69
CA GLY A 824 -2.49 -9.59 27.91
C GLY A 824 -3.20 -10.92 27.63
N THR A 825 -2.52 -12.04 27.83
CA THR A 825 -3.08 -13.39 27.65
C THR A 825 -3.09 -14.13 28.96
N TRP A 826 -4.25 -14.61 29.36
CA TRP A 826 -4.46 -15.50 30.49
C TRP A 826 -4.75 -16.92 29.99
N THR A 827 -3.94 -17.89 30.38
CA THR A 827 -4.14 -19.30 30.02
C THR A 827 -4.34 -20.12 31.27
N GLN A 828 -5.48 -20.83 31.35
CA GLN A 828 -5.83 -21.71 32.48
C GLN A 828 -6.52 -22.98 31.98
N GLY A 829 -5.90 -24.13 32.18
CA GLY A 829 -6.41 -25.40 31.66
C GLY A 829 -6.52 -25.35 30.14
N ASP A 830 -7.70 -25.61 29.61
CA ASP A 830 -7.99 -25.63 28.18
C ASP A 830 -8.44 -24.26 27.63
N TRP A 831 -8.47 -23.23 28.46
CA TRP A 831 -8.91 -21.88 28.10
C TRP A 831 -7.71 -20.94 27.95
N SER A 832 -7.76 -20.14 26.90
CA SER A 832 -6.84 -19.01 26.68
C SER A 832 -7.64 -17.77 26.32
N THR A 833 -7.49 -16.70 27.09
CA THR A 833 -8.16 -15.41 26.86
C THR A 833 -7.12 -14.35 26.60
N THR A 834 -7.22 -13.66 25.48
CA THR A 834 -6.33 -12.54 25.10
C THR A 834 -7.15 -11.26 25.00
N LEU A 835 -6.71 -10.22 25.71
CA LEU A 835 -7.16 -8.84 25.55
C LEU A 835 -6.01 -8.03 24.95
N ALA A 836 -6.27 -7.34 23.84
CA ALA A 836 -5.27 -6.52 23.18
C ALA A 836 -5.74 -5.08 22.99
N ASN A 837 -4.81 -4.14 23.06
CA ASN A 837 -5.03 -2.73 22.76
C ASN A 837 -4.11 -2.28 21.63
N ARG A 838 -4.70 -1.69 20.59
CA ARG A 838 -4.00 -0.95 19.54
C ARG A 838 -4.21 0.54 19.76
N TYR A 839 -3.14 1.26 20.04
CA TYR A 839 -3.20 2.70 20.27
C TYR A 839 -2.31 3.45 19.27
N ALA A 840 -2.81 4.59 18.80
CA ALA A 840 -2.09 5.52 17.95
C ALA A 840 -2.40 6.97 18.34
N THR A 841 -1.40 7.85 18.29
CA THR A 841 -1.60 9.29 18.56
C THR A 841 -2.39 9.94 17.44
N GLY A 842 -3.10 11.03 17.78
CA GLY A 842 -3.71 11.91 16.81
C GLY A 842 -2.69 12.64 15.92
N TYR A 843 -3.18 13.21 14.82
CA TYR A 843 -2.38 13.88 13.79
C TYR A 843 -3.16 15.03 13.16
N TYR A 844 -2.49 15.85 12.38
CA TYR A 844 -3.13 16.90 11.59
C TYR A 844 -3.61 16.31 10.26
N ALA A 845 -4.90 16.45 9.97
CA ALA A 845 -5.55 15.87 8.81
C ALA A 845 -5.56 16.80 7.59
N GLY A 846 -5.27 18.08 7.78
CA GLY A 846 -5.38 19.11 6.76
C GLY A 846 -5.90 20.40 7.39
N TRP A 847 -6.50 21.25 6.59
CA TRP A 847 -6.98 22.59 6.97
C TRP A 847 -8.42 22.71 6.56
N ASP A 848 -9.20 23.39 7.38
CA ASP A 848 -10.54 23.81 7.01
C ASP A 848 -10.49 25.05 6.06
N PHE A 849 -11.64 25.51 5.63
CA PHE A 849 -11.73 26.65 4.70
C PHE A 849 -11.32 27.99 5.31
N GLU A 850 -11.28 28.08 6.63
CA GLU A 850 -10.81 29.24 7.37
C GLU A 850 -9.29 29.18 7.62
N ASN A 851 -8.59 28.19 7.03
CA ASN A 851 -7.18 27.91 7.26
C ASN A 851 -6.84 27.52 8.70
N ASN A 852 -7.78 26.92 9.45
CA ASN A 852 -7.48 26.34 10.73
C ASN A 852 -7.04 24.90 10.57
N PRO A 853 -6.00 24.43 11.29
CA PRO A 853 -5.55 23.05 11.22
C PRO A 853 -6.61 22.11 11.83
N THR A 854 -7.12 21.18 11.03
CA THR A 854 -7.99 20.11 11.53
C THR A 854 -7.17 18.99 12.12
N ARG A 855 -7.55 18.51 13.30
CA ARG A 855 -6.82 17.48 14.02
C ARG A 855 -7.65 16.21 14.18
N MET A 856 -7.09 15.09 13.72
CA MET A 856 -7.63 13.76 14.02
C MET A 856 -7.31 13.39 15.48
N PRO A 857 -8.27 12.85 16.22
CA PRO A 857 -8.05 12.40 17.59
C PRO A 857 -7.15 11.16 17.63
N SER A 858 -6.63 10.84 18.82
CA SER A 858 -5.98 9.55 19.06
C SER A 858 -6.96 8.39 18.90
N LEU A 859 -6.46 7.29 18.38
CA LEU A 859 -7.21 6.07 18.16
C LEU A 859 -6.80 5.02 19.20
N SER A 860 -7.76 4.48 19.94
CA SER A 860 -7.57 3.36 20.87
C SER A 860 -8.61 2.30 20.57
N LEU A 861 -8.15 1.14 20.09
CA LEU A 861 -9.00 0.00 19.76
C LEU A 861 -8.67 -1.16 20.70
N TRP A 862 -9.69 -1.87 21.15
CA TRP A 862 -9.56 -3.02 22.03
C TRP A 862 -10.13 -4.25 21.35
N ASP A 863 -9.37 -5.34 21.40
CA ASP A 863 -9.71 -6.62 20.79
C ASP A 863 -9.72 -7.69 21.88
N LEU A 864 -10.72 -8.58 21.86
CA LEU A 864 -10.86 -9.69 22.82
C LEU A 864 -10.96 -11.01 22.05
N GLN A 865 -10.23 -12.01 22.51
CA GLN A 865 -10.29 -13.36 21.96
C GLN A 865 -10.32 -14.38 23.11
N VAL A 866 -11.17 -15.41 22.96
CA VAL A 866 -11.23 -16.57 23.85
C VAL A 866 -11.08 -17.84 23.00
N ALA A 867 -10.09 -18.66 23.32
CA ALA A 867 -9.85 -19.94 22.71
C ALA A 867 -10.07 -21.09 23.69
N TYR A 868 -10.73 -22.16 23.25
CA TYR A 868 -11.00 -23.39 24.00
C TYR A 868 -10.42 -24.59 23.28
N SER A 869 -9.55 -25.34 23.97
CA SER A 869 -8.84 -26.52 23.47
C SER A 869 -9.19 -27.82 24.19
N GLY A 870 -10.27 -27.85 24.99
CA GLY A 870 -10.71 -29.03 25.73
C GLY A 870 -11.37 -30.12 24.87
N ILE A 871 -11.64 -29.86 23.61
CA ILE A 871 -12.13 -30.85 22.66
C ILE A 871 -10.94 -31.56 22.02
N LYS A 872 -10.97 -32.89 22.01
CA LYS A 872 -9.88 -33.67 21.40
C LYS A 872 -9.69 -33.28 19.94
N ASN A 873 -8.45 -33.00 19.57
CA ASN A 873 -8.05 -32.60 18.22
C ASN A 873 -8.73 -31.34 17.67
N ALA A 874 -9.38 -30.52 18.51
CA ALA A 874 -10.07 -29.31 18.05
C ALA A 874 -9.77 -28.13 18.95
N VAL A 875 -9.68 -26.94 18.34
CA VAL A 875 -9.64 -25.65 19.02
C VAL A 875 -10.75 -24.78 18.46
N ILE A 876 -11.56 -24.20 19.34
CA ILE A 876 -12.61 -23.24 18.97
C ILE A 876 -12.18 -21.88 19.50
N THR A 877 -12.18 -20.88 18.65
CA THR A 877 -11.81 -19.50 19.01
C THR A 877 -12.96 -18.56 18.67
N LEU A 878 -13.44 -17.82 19.68
CA LEU A 878 -14.39 -16.72 19.52
C LEU A 878 -13.66 -15.41 19.80
N GLY A 879 -13.78 -14.45 18.90
CA GLY A 879 -13.15 -13.14 19.09
C GLY A 879 -14.00 -11.98 18.63
N ALA A 880 -13.66 -10.82 19.13
CA ALA A 880 -14.23 -9.54 18.71
C ALA A 880 -13.11 -8.50 18.57
N ARG A 881 -12.97 -7.95 17.38
CA ARG A 881 -12.11 -6.79 17.12
C ARG A 881 -12.90 -5.51 17.37
N ASN A 882 -12.24 -4.46 17.90
CA ASN A 882 -12.88 -3.19 18.26
C ASN A 882 -14.15 -3.38 19.13
N ILE A 883 -13.98 -4.05 20.29
CA ILE A 883 -15.11 -4.45 21.17
C ILE A 883 -16.00 -3.29 21.60
N PHE A 884 -15.47 -2.07 21.64
CA PHE A 884 -16.21 -0.86 22.01
C PHE A 884 -16.89 -0.17 20.83
N ASP A 885 -16.82 -0.76 19.63
CA ASP A 885 -17.42 -0.23 18.39
C ASP A 885 -17.02 1.23 18.13
N LYS A 886 -15.73 1.54 18.34
CA LYS A 886 -15.19 2.88 18.09
C LYS A 886 -15.33 3.21 16.61
N GLN A 887 -16.14 4.23 16.31
CA GLN A 887 -16.36 4.71 14.95
C GLN A 887 -15.19 5.57 14.46
N PRO A 888 -14.93 5.60 13.15
CA PRO A 888 -14.00 6.55 12.55
C PRO A 888 -14.36 7.98 12.90
N ALA A 889 -13.35 8.79 13.18
CA ALA A 889 -13.53 10.22 13.32
C ALA A 889 -13.69 10.88 11.94
N PHE A 890 -14.51 11.94 11.89
CA PHE A 890 -14.69 12.70 10.66
C PHE A 890 -13.35 13.33 10.23
N TYR A 891 -13.03 13.16 8.94
CA TYR A 891 -11.82 13.67 8.30
C TYR A 891 -12.20 14.73 7.29
N VAL A 892 -11.74 15.97 7.52
CA VAL A 892 -11.88 17.04 6.54
C VAL A 892 -10.87 16.83 5.42
N TYR A 893 -11.37 16.51 4.26
CA TYR A 893 -10.58 16.22 3.08
C TYR A 893 -10.90 17.21 1.97
N SER A 894 -9.92 17.95 1.50
CA SER A 894 -10.11 19.00 0.50
C SER A 894 -10.23 18.48 -0.95
N SER A 895 -9.82 17.23 -1.21
CA SER A 895 -9.99 16.62 -2.53
C SER A 895 -11.39 16.03 -2.69
N ASN A 896 -12.09 16.48 -3.71
CA ASN A 896 -13.48 16.10 -3.99
C ASN A 896 -13.67 14.70 -4.59
N GLN A 897 -12.60 13.92 -4.72
CA GLN A 897 -12.68 12.56 -5.25
C GLN A 897 -12.76 11.59 -4.08
N PHE A 898 -13.78 10.75 -4.02
CA PHE A 898 -13.93 9.64 -3.07
C PHE A 898 -14.03 10.02 -1.59
N GLN A 899 -14.71 11.11 -1.27
CA GLN A 899 -14.86 11.56 0.12
C GLN A 899 -15.76 10.62 0.92
N VAL A 900 -15.14 9.72 1.65
CA VAL A 900 -15.84 8.74 2.50
C VAL A 900 -16.09 9.26 3.92
N GLY A 901 -15.66 10.48 4.24
CA GLY A 901 -15.86 11.14 5.53
C GLY A 901 -14.93 10.69 6.65
N TYR A 902 -13.95 9.82 6.37
CA TYR A 902 -12.95 9.36 7.34
C TYR A 902 -11.61 9.07 6.61
N ASP A 903 -10.54 8.89 7.39
CA ASP A 903 -9.23 8.51 6.85
C ASP A 903 -9.14 6.97 6.68
N PRO A 904 -9.21 6.43 5.45
CA PRO A 904 -9.16 5.00 5.21
C PRO A 904 -7.80 4.37 5.51
N SER A 905 -6.73 5.19 5.63
CA SER A 905 -5.39 4.71 5.98
C SER A 905 -5.26 4.31 7.46
N GLN A 906 -6.16 4.79 8.32
CA GLN A 906 -6.07 4.60 9.76
C GLN A 906 -7.25 3.83 10.36
N TYR A 907 -8.40 3.81 9.71
CA TYR A 907 -9.63 3.24 10.26
C TYR A 907 -10.16 2.07 9.43
N ASP A 908 -10.61 1.03 10.12
CA ASP A 908 -11.39 -0.06 9.52
C ASP A 908 -12.88 0.32 9.53
N PRO A 909 -13.54 0.40 8.37
CA PRO A 909 -14.95 0.84 8.30
C PRO A 909 -15.95 -0.19 8.83
N ARG A 910 -15.52 -1.39 9.20
CA ARG A 910 -16.40 -2.44 9.73
C ARG A 910 -16.89 -2.17 11.16
N GLY A 911 -16.18 -1.30 11.92
CA GLY A 911 -16.50 -1.08 13.34
C GLY A 911 -16.18 -2.31 14.18
N ARG A 912 -17.08 -2.69 15.11
CA ARG A 912 -16.95 -3.93 15.88
C ARG A 912 -17.20 -5.14 14.99
N PHE A 913 -16.21 -6.05 14.98
CA PHE A 913 -16.20 -7.23 14.12
C PHE A 913 -16.07 -8.50 14.97
N ILE A 914 -17.05 -9.38 14.91
CA ILE A 914 -17.09 -10.66 15.65
C ILE A 914 -16.68 -11.78 14.70
N TYR A 915 -15.83 -12.71 15.16
CA TYR A 915 -15.43 -13.88 14.39
C TYR A 915 -15.41 -15.16 15.21
N LEU A 916 -15.65 -16.28 14.54
CA LEU A 916 -15.56 -17.63 15.06
C LEU A 916 -14.61 -18.45 14.19
N THR A 917 -13.62 -19.08 14.81
CA THR A 917 -12.68 -19.98 14.16
C THR A 917 -12.76 -21.36 14.77
N GLY A 918 -12.90 -22.40 13.94
CA GLY A 918 -12.74 -23.79 14.31
C GLY A 918 -11.50 -24.37 13.66
N THR A 919 -10.59 -24.95 14.43
CA THR A 919 -9.38 -25.62 13.92
C THR A 919 -9.37 -27.06 14.35
N LEU A 920 -9.16 -27.99 13.41
CA LEU A 920 -9.00 -29.43 13.64
C LEU A 920 -7.54 -29.82 13.35
N GLN A 921 -6.98 -30.72 14.18
CA GLN A 921 -5.61 -31.24 13.99
C GLN A 921 -5.57 -32.74 14.26
N PHE A 922 -5.01 -33.53 13.33
CA PHE A 922 -4.94 -34.99 13.36
C PHE A 922 -3.52 -35.50 13.17
#